data_078beb263ba119f56007c7e67c023691
#
_entry.id   078beb263ba119f56007c7e67c023691
#
_cell.length_a   1.000
_cell.length_b   1.000
_cell.length_c   1.000
_cell.angle_alpha   90.00
_cell.angle_beta   90.00
_cell.angle_gamma   90.00
#
_symmetry.space_group_name_H-M   'P 1'
#
loop_
_entity.id
_entity.type
_entity.pdbx_description
1 polymer ?
#
loop_
_entity_poly.entity_id
_entity_poly.type
_entity_poly.pdbx_seq_one_letter_code
_entity_poly.pdbx_strand_id
1 'polypeptide(L)'
;MTTLHRPSRRGHWALATLGGVIGVLGAVLLTGGVWLAALGGSWYYAPAGVALLIAGVLLFRGRNAGAWWFAAVVAATLPWTWWESGSDYWRWVPRLGLIVGLAFVLALLLPKLERPVSRAVSRSVAGVLAAVFVVAFALAFVPFGGTEADGALAHAAGMAAGLVKRSASAAPAASDGQPGNAPADDDWAAYGRSQAGQRYSPLQQINRDNVAQLKQAWVFHTGDLPSKRWGAETTPLKVGDSLYLCTARNQVIALDAASGKERWRYDPKVKDEAIPYTAACRGVSYYQVPVAANDAAAAVAAEGAPLCRTRIIEGTLDGRLIALDARSGKPCTDFGNNGQVDITVGMGQTPPGYVSINSPPAIVRGVVVTGHQVLDGQKRYEPSGVIEGFDAVTGQLRWAWDMTHPDWNGAPPPGQTWTRGTPNMWTTAAADEQLGYVYLPMGNSTADYWSSSRTPQENRYATSLVALDVTTGKPVWNFQTTHIDAWDYDLGSQPSLIDFPKDGVNVPAVLLPSKQGELYVLDRRTGKPLVGVEERAVPGGGVEPQMRAKTQPFSLYHTLRKPDLTERDMWGMTPIDQLVCRIQFRKASYKGIYTPPEADRHSIEYPGYNGGSDWGSVSVDPQRGVIVANYNDMPNYNLLVPRAKADKLGWAPRDEARGDAGGAEGAGDPQAGTPYAINVNAGWRLPFTKLLCKQPPYGGIRAIDLASGKTLWDRPFGSARGNGPFGIRSGLPIEIGTPNNGGSVVTASGLIFIAAATDDLIRAIDLSTGKELWHAKLPAGGQANPMVYAYNGREYLVIMAGGHHFMETPAGDAVVAYALPQQAP
;
A
#
# COMPACT_ATOMS: atom_id res chain seq x y z
N MET A 1 -47.85 24.27 48.18
CA MET A 1 -48.13 24.57 46.76
C MET A 1 -46.85 24.96 46.10
N THR A 2 -46.19 24.05 45.41
CA THR A 2 -44.95 24.33 44.66
C THR A 2 -45.35 24.92 43.29
N THR A 3 -45.10 26.20 43.10
CA THR A 3 -45.33 26.92 41.83
C THR A 3 -44.52 26.27 40.72
N LEU A 4 -45.21 25.61 39.80
CA LEU A 4 -44.63 25.12 38.53
C LEU A 4 -44.14 26.30 37.72
N HIS A 5 -42.83 26.43 37.64
CA HIS A 5 -42.19 27.50 36.87
C HIS A 5 -42.30 27.13 35.37
N ARG A 6 -43.15 27.85 34.61
CA ARG A 6 -43.19 27.75 33.15
C ARG A 6 -41.86 28.24 32.58
N PRO A 7 -41.09 27.38 31.90
CA PRO A 7 -39.82 27.78 31.29
C PRO A 7 -40.05 28.91 30.26
N SER A 8 -39.07 29.82 30.15
CA SER A 8 -39.14 30.92 29.14
C SER A 8 -39.28 30.27 27.74
N ARG A 9 -40.03 30.90 26.82
CA ARG A 9 -40.26 30.38 25.46
C ARG A 9 -38.96 29.90 24.79
N ARG A 10 -37.84 30.66 24.89
CA ARG A 10 -36.52 30.30 24.36
C ARG A 10 -35.90 29.04 25.05
N GLY A 11 -36.11 28.85 26.34
CA GLY A 11 -35.62 27.70 27.07
C GLY A 11 -36.34 26.42 26.71
N HIS A 12 -37.62 26.49 26.41
CA HIS A 12 -38.43 25.35 25.98
C HIS A 12 -38.00 24.84 24.59
N TRP A 13 -37.71 25.76 23.63
CA TRP A 13 -37.25 25.39 22.31
C TRP A 13 -35.92 24.63 22.33
N ALA A 14 -34.93 25.06 23.15
CA ALA A 14 -33.64 24.39 23.24
C ALA A 14 -33.76 22.94 23.79
N LEU A 15 -34.63 22.74 24.80
CA LEU A 15 -34.91 21.37 25.31
C LEU A 15 -35.69 20.53 24.31
N ALA A 16 -36.64 21.11 23.62
CA ALA A 16 -37.42 20.44 22.58
C ALA A 16 -36.52 20.00 21.41
N THR A 17 -35.61 20.87 20.95
CA THR A 17 -34.63 20.54 19.91
C THR A 17 -33.72 19.39 20.36
N LEU A 18 -33.13 19.49 21.56
CA LEU A 18 -32.28 18.42 22.08
C LEU A 18 -33.08 17.11 22.27
N GLY A 19 -34.29 17.19 22.81
CA GLY A 19 -35.21 16.05 22.94
C GLY A 19 -35.55 15.40 21.59
N GLY A 20 -35.79 16.24 20.57
CA GLY A 20 -35.99 15.79 19.20
C GLY A 20 -34.78 15.03 18.64
N VAL A 21 -33.59 15.60 18.79
CA VAL A 21 -32.31 14.93 18.35
C VAL A 21 -32.10 13.60 19.06
N ILE A 22 -32.28 13.56 20.40
CA ILE A 22 -32.15 12.31 21.19
C ILE A 22 -33.24 11.31 20.79
N GLY A 23 -34.46 11.77 20.53
CA GLY A 23 -35.56 10.91 20.08
C GLY A 23 -35.32 10.29 18.71
N VAL A 24 -34.84 11.08 17.75
CA VAL A 24 -34.44 10.57 16.42
C VAL A 24 -33.30 9.56 16.53
N LEU A 25 -32.27 9.86 17.32
CA LEU A 25 -31.18 8.92 17.59
C LEU A 25 -31.75 7.62 18.20
N GLY A 26 -32.64 7.71 19.19
CA GLY A 26 -33.30 6.56 19.80
C GLY A 26 -34.10 5.74 18.80
N ALA A 27 -34.86 6.37 17.90
CA ALA A 27 -35.62 5.67 16.86
C ALA A 27 -34.70 4.92 15.88
N VAL A 28 -33.60 5.55 15.44
CA VAL A 28 -32.62 4.92 14.53
C VAL A 28 -31.94 3.74 15.22
N LEU A 29 -31.49 3.90 16.48
CA LEU A 29 -30.83 2.82 17.23
C LEU A 29 -31.81 1.68 17.57
N LEU A 30 -33.08 1.97 17.84
CA LEU A 30 -34.09 0.95 18.05
C LEU A 30 -34.31 0.13 16.77
N THR A 31 -34.61 0.80 15.65
CA THR A 31 -34.92 0.11 14.39
C THR A 31 -33.74 -0.70 13.89
N GLY A 32 -32.56 -0.08 13.81
CA GLY A 32 -31.34 -0.79 13.40
C GLY A 32 -30.87 -1.82 14.42
N GLY A 33 -31.05 -1.57 15.72
CA GLY A 33 -30.70 -2.50 16.78
C GLY A 33 -31.57 -3.77 16.79
N VAL A 34 -32.88 -3.65 16.52
CA VAL A 34 -33.75 -4.82 16.31
C VAL A 34 -33.30 -5.61 15.07
N TRP A 35 -32.98 -4.90 13.98
CA TRP A 35 -32.46 -5.56 12.79
C TRP A 35 -31.13 -6.27 13.05
N LEU A 36 -30.17 -5.62 13.71
CA LEU A 36 -28.88 -6.23 14.06
C LEU A 36 -29.07 -7.46 14.95
N ALA A 37 -29.94 -7.38 15.96
CA ALA A 37 -30.26 -8.51 16.84
C ALA A 37 -30.90 -9.69 16.08
N ALA A 38 -31.78 -9.41 15.12
CA ALA A 38 -32.39 -10.42 14.25
C ALA A 38 -31.34 -11.12 13.35
N LEU A 39 -30.24 -10.44 13.01
CA LEU A 39 -29.09 -11.01 12.29
C LEU A 39 -28.09 -11.75 13.23
N GLY A 40 -28.42 -11.91 14.53
CA GLY A 40 -27.55 -12.55 15.51
C GLY A 40 -26.39 -11.66 15.99
N GLY A 41 -26.50 -10.32 15.81
CA GLY A 41 -25.53 -9.35 16.29
C GLY A 41 -25.83 -8.82 17.68
N SER A 42 -25.16 -7.71 18.07
CA SER A 42 -25.31 -7.10 19.40
C SER A 42 -26.76 -6.69 19.68
N TRP A 43 -27.29 -7.17 20.78
CA TRP A 43 -28.64 -6.83 21.26
C TRP A 43 -28.73 -5.45 21.94
N TYR A 44 -27.59 -4.86 22.34
CA TYR A 44 -27.50 -3.61 23.11
C TYR A 44 -28.27 -2.45 22.50
N TYR A 45 -28.19 -2.25 21.19
CA TYR A 45 -28.72 -1.07 20.48
C TYR A 45 -30.25 -0.95 20.61
N ALA A 46 -30.99 -2.07 20.64
CA ALA A 46 -32.45 -2.03 20.72
C ALA A 46 -32.95 -1.46 22.07
N PRO A 47 -32.57 -1.98 23.26
CA PRO A 47 -32.97 -1.40 24.53
C PRO A 47 -32.41 0.02 24.75
N ALA A 48 -31.19 0.30 24.31
CA ALA A 48 -30.64 1.66 24.35
C ALA A 48 -31.48 2.64 23.49
N GLY A 49 -31.91 2.20 22.32
CA GLY A 49 -32.80 2.97 21.43
C GLY A 49 -34.16 3.27 22.06
N VAL A 50 -34.79 2.26 22.71
CA VAL A 50 -36.05 2.47 23.46
C VAL A 50 -35.87 3.52 24.56
N ALA A 51 -34.82 3.38 25.36
CA ALA A 51 -34.55 4.31 26.47
C ALA A 51 -34.27 5.73 26.00
N LEU A 52 -33.49 5.88 24.88
CA LEU A 52 -33.25 7.18 24.25
C LEU A 52 -34.52 7.80 23.64
N LEU A 53 -35.38 6.99 23.04
CA LEU A 53 -36.66 7.46 22.52
C LEU A 53 -37.56 8.01 23.62
N ILE A 54 -37.70 7.26 24.75
CA ILE A 54 -38.41 7.71 25.94
C ILE A 54 -37.80 9.00 26.50
N ALA A 55 -36.46 9.04 26.63
CA ALA A 55 -35.74 10.21 27.10
C ALA A 55 -36.01 11.43 26.20
N GLY A 56 -35.92 11.24 24.86
CA GLY A 56 -36.19 12.29 23.88
C GLY A 56 -37.57 12.86 23.96
N VAL A 57 -38.61 12.03 24.02
CA VAL A 57 -40.01 12.47 24.14
C VAL A 57 -40.26 13.22 25.46
N LEU A 58 -39.68 12.76 26.56
CA LEU A 58 -39.82 13.42 27.88
C LEU A 58 -39.09 14.77 27.93
N LEU A 59 -37.87 14.85 27.35
CA LEU A 59 -37.09 16.09 27.23
C LEU A 59 -37.77 17.08 26.30
N PHE A 60 -38.35 16.60 25.19
CA PHE A 60 -39.16 17.47 24.28
C PHE A 60 -40.32 18.16 25.05
N ARG A 61 -40.89 17.45 26.02
CA ARG A 61 -41.94 17.97 26.94
C ARG A 61 -41.38 18.73 28.13
N GLY A 62 -40.03 18.87 28.25
CA GLY A 62 -39.37 19.55 29.36
C GLY A 62 -39.37 18.80 30.71
N ARG A 63 -39.68 17.51 30.73
CA ARG A 63 -39.81 16.67 31.96
C ARG A 63 -38.46 16.19 32.49
N ASN A 64 -38.23 16.30 33.80
CA ASN A 64 -37.01 15.81 34.47
C ASN A 64 -36.76 14.30 34.29
N ALA A 65 -37.82 13.52 34.16
CA ALA A 65 -37.69 12.05 33.93
C ALA A 65 -36.89 11.75 32.65
N GLY A 66 -36.94 12.65 31.61
CA GLY A 66 -36.13 12.46 30.41
C GLY A 66 -34.64 12.56 30.67
N ALA A 67 -34.18 13.41 31.56
CA ALA A 67 -32.78 13.50 31.96
C ALA A 67 -32.33 12.22 32.72
N TRP A 68 -33.20 11.66 33.55
CA TRP A 68 -32.88 10.39 34.26
C TRP A 68 -32.78 9.20 33.30
N TRP A 69 -33.73 9.08 32.36
CA TRP A 69 -33.65 8.04 31.33
C TRP A 69 -32.38 8.14 30.49
N PHE A 70 -31.97 9.38 30.10
CA PHE A 70 -30.74 9.60 29.39
C PHE A 70 -29.50 9.24 30.22
N ALA A 71 -29.47 9.64 31.51
CA ALA A 71 -28.41 9.27 32.45
C ALA A 71 -28.31 7.74 32.63
N ALA A 72 -29.44 7.03 32.69
CA ALA A 72 -29.44 5.58 32.73
C ALA A 72 -28.84 4.93 31.50
N VAL A 73 -29.09 5.49 30.30
CA VAL A 73 -28.41 5.04 29.05
C VAL A 73 -26.90 5.23 29.15
N VAL A 74 -26.43 6.41 29.57
CA VAL A 74 -25.00 6.67 29.77
C VAL A 74 -24.38 5.66 30.74
N ALA A 75 -25.04 5.46 31.90
CA ALA A 75 -24.60 4.52 32.92
C ALA A 75 -24.56 3.05 32.44
N ALA A 76 -25.51 2.64 31.60
CA ALA A 76 -25.56 1.28 31.04
C ALA A 76 -24.54 1.10 29.87
N THR A 77 -24.26 2.18 29.14
CA THR A 77 -23.30 2.13 28.02
C THR A 77 -21.88 1.87 28.50
N LEU A 78 -21.48 2.38 29.66
CA LEU A 78 -20.12 2.21 30.21
C LEU A 78 -19.74 0.73 30.44
N PRO A 79 -20.47 -0.06 31.26
CA PRO A 79 -20.14 -1.47 31.48
C PRO A 79 -20.27 -2.31 30.20
N TRP A 80 -21.24 -2.00 29.33
CA TRP A 80 -21.34 -2.66 28.04
C TRP A 80 -20.11 -2.37 27.16
N THR A 81 -19.67 -1.11 27.07
CA THR A 81 -18.46 -0.72 26.32
C THR A 81 -17.24 -1.45 26.87
N TRP A 82 -17.07 -1.49 28.20
CA TRP A 82 -15.95 -2.20 28.81
C TRP A 82 -15.98 -3.71 28.51
N TRP A 83 -17.16 -4.33 28.65
CA TRP A 83 -17.33 -5.77 28.37
C TRP A 83 -17.03 -6.12 26.92
N GLU A 84 -17.43 -5.26 25.98
CA GLU A 84 -17.28 -5.53 24.54
C GLU A 84 -15.90 -5.14 23.99
N SER A 85 -15.26 -4.14 24.58
CA SER A 85 -14.10 -3.44 24.00
C SER A 85 -12.84 -3.50 24.89
N GLY A 86 -12.95 -3.90 26.16
CA GLY A 86 -11.83 -3.78 27.10
C GLY A 86 -11.33 -2.34 27.20
N SER A 87 -10.03 -2.17 27.19
CA SER A 87 -9.35 -0.86 27.24
C SER A 87 -9.02 -0.24 25.89
N ASP A 88 -9.50 -0.80 24.76
CA ASP A 88 -9.19 -0.31 23.43
C ASP A 88 -9.85 1.06 23.18
N TYR A 89 -9.03 2.12 23.10
CA TYR A 89 -9.47 3.50 22.94
C TYR A 89 -10.39 3.70 21.72
N TRP A 90 -10.00 3.18 20.54
CA TRP A 90 -10.75 3.41 19.32
C TRP A 90 -12.13 2.77 19.34
N ARG A 91 -12.30 1.66 20.05
CA ARG A 91 -13.61 1.02 20.26
C ARG A 91 -14.54 1.83 21.16
N TRP A 92 -13.99 2.67 22.05
CA TRP A 92 -14.79 3.54 22.93
C TRP A 92 -15.38 4.74 22.18
N VAL A 93 -14.69 5.26 21.15
CA VAL A 93 -15.09 6.47 20.42
C VAL A 93 -16.53 6.39 19.88
N PRO A 94 -16.95 5.39 19.07
CA PRO A 94 -18.31 5.35 18.54
C PRO A 94 -19.37 5.08 19.60
N ARG A 95 -19.01 4.45 20.72
CA ARG A 95 -19.95 4.06 21.77
C ARG A 95 -20.28 5.20 22.73
N LEU A 96 -19.29 6.05 23.02
CA LEU A 96 -19.43 7.08 24.05
C LEU A 96 -19.31 8.50 23.52
N GLY A 97 -18.59 8.77 22.43
CA GLY A 97 -18.28 10.13 21.99
C GLY A 97 -19.51 11.01 21.81
N LEU A 98 -20.46 10.58 20.98
CA LEU A 98 -21.72 11.32 20.76
C LEU A 98 -22.59 11.36 22.01
N ILE A 99 -22.66 10.27 22.77
CA ILE A 99 -23.50 10.16 23.99
C ILE A 99 -23.00 11.13 25.07
N VAL A 100 -21.69 11.24 25.29
CA VAL A 100 -21.09 12.19 26.24
C VAL A 100 -21.28 13.64 25.75
N GLY A 101 -21.17 13.91 24.44
CA GLY A 101 -21.46 15.20 23.85
C GLY A 101 -22.92 15.66 24.09
N LEU A 102 -23.87 14.75 23.87
CA LEU A 102 -25.28 15.01 24.16
C LEU A 102 -25.54 15.19 25.68
N ALA A 103 -24.86 14.42 26.53
CA ALA A 103 -24.90 14.57 27.98
C ALA A 103 -24.44 15.95 28.43
N PHE A 104 -23.36 16.47 27.84
CA PHE A 104 -22.85 17.81 28.10
C PHE A 104 -23.88 18.90 27.75
N VAL A 105 -24.47 18.82 26.55
CA VAL A 105 -25.53 19.78 26.15
C VAL A 105 -26.73 19.69 27.08
N LEU A 106 -27.17 18.50 27.45
CA LEU A 106 -28.25 18.27 28.41
C LEU A 106 -27.93 18.89 29.79
N ALA A 107 -26.69 18.68 30.26
CA ALA A 107 -26.22 19.23 31.54
C ALA A 107 -26.37 20.76 31.58
N LEU A 108 -26.05 21.47 30.50
CA LEU A 108 -26.26 22.94 30.39
C LEU A 108 -27.74 23.36 30.38
N LEU A 109 -28.64 22.47 29.97
CA LEU A 109 -30.07 22.72 29.87
C LEU A 109 -30.88 22.26 31.11
N LEU A 110 -30.26 21.57 32.09
CA LEU A 110 -30.95 21.14 33.33
C LEU A 110 -31.70 22.23 34.08
N PRO A 111 -31.23 23.48 34.16
CA PRO A 111 -31.97 24.58 34.80
C PRO A 111 -33.25 24.99 34.06
N LYS A 112 -33.49 24.48 32.84
CA LYS A 112 -34.66 24.80 32.00
C LYS A 112 -35.75 23.72 32.07
N LEU A 113 -35.51 22.64 32.82
CA LEU A 113 -36.50 21.59 33.05
C LEU A 113 -37.66 22.07 33.91
N GLU A 114 -38.77 21.32 33.92
CA GLU A 114 -39.98 21.57 34.69
C GLU A 114 -39.68 21.76 36.20
N ARG A 115 -38.75 20.93 36.75
CA ARG A 115 -38.17 21.13 38.08
C ARG A 115 -36.70 21.55 37.87
N PRO A 116 -36.39 22.85 37.90
CA PRO A 116 -35.08 23.33 37.60
C PRO A 116 -33.99 22.81 38.54
N VAL A 117 -32.93 22.28 38.00
CA VAL A 117 -31.72 21.97 38.77
C VAL A 117 -30.93 23.29 38.96
N SER A 118 -30.31 23.45 40.12
CA SER A 118 -29.55 24.66 40.42
C SER A 118 -28.45 24.88 39.36
N ARG A 119 -28.21 26.16 39.02
CA ARG A 119 -27.18 26.51 38.03
C ARG A 119 -25.80 26.07 38.44
N ALA A 120 -25.53 25.97 39.75
CA ALA A 120 -24.25 25.47 40.27
C ALA A 120 -24.06 23.99 39.91
N VAL A 121 -25.04 23.12 40.24
CA VAL A 121 -25.00 21.68 39.92
C VAL A 121 -24.94 21.49 38.40
N SER A 122 -25.75 22.21 37.62
CA SER A 122 -25.73 22.14 36.17
C SER A 122 -24.34 22.45 35.58
N ARG A 123 -23.70 23.54 36.05
CA ARG A 123 -22.35 23.90 35.62
C ARG A 123 -21.30 22.91 36.08
N SER A 124 -21.41 22.36 37.30
CA SER A 124 -20.49 21.34 37.80
C SER A 124 -20.54 20.05 36.96
N VAL A 125 -21.76 19.55 36.66
CA VAL A 125 -21.92 18.36 35.80
C VAL A 125 -21.41 18.64 34.39
N ALA A 126 -21.73 19.79 33.81
CA ALA A 126 -21.23 20.16 32.50
C ALA A 126 -19.68 20.29 32.50
N GLY A 127 -19.11 20.86 33.56
CA GLY A 127 -17.65 20.95 33.72
C GLY A 127 -16.95 19.59 33.79
N VAL A 128 -17.52 18.63 34.52
CA VAL A 128 -16.99 17.26 34.59
C VAL A 128 -17.07 16.59 33.21
N LEU A 129 -18.21 16.69 32.52
CA LEU A 129 -18.37 16.08 31.20
C LEU A 129 -17.45 16.74 30.16
N ALA A 130 -17.23 18.05 30.23
CA ALA A 130 -16.26 18.75 29.40
C ALA A 130 -14.83 18.28 29.69
N ALA A 131 -14.47 18.10 30.96
CA ALA A 131 -13.16 17.59 31.36
C ALA A 131 -12.94 16.16 30.84
N VAL A 132 -13.95 15.29 30.98
CA VAL A 132 -13.92 13.90 30.42
C VAL A 132 -13.73 13.95 28.91
N PHE A 133 -14.43 14.81 28.19
CA PHE A 133 -14.31 14.96 26.74
C PHE A 133 -12.91 15.45 26.36
N VAL A 134 -12.37 16.46 27.06
CA VAL A 134 -11.02 16.99 26.81
C VAL A 134 -9.96 15.92 27.06
N VAL A 135 -10.08 15.16 28.17
CA VAL A 135 -9.14 14.05 28.45
C VAL A 135 -9.26 12.96 27.39
N ALA A 136 -10.48 12.55 27.02
CA ALA A 136 -10.68 11.56 25.96
C ALA A 136 -10.12 12.05 24.62
N PHE A 137 -10.33 13.32 24.27
CA PHE A 137 -9.74 13.90 23.06
C PHE A 137 -8.20 13.98 23.11
N ALA A 138 -7.65 14.35 24.26
CA ALA A 138 -6.19 14.34 24.45
C ALA A 138 -5.58 12.95 24.34
N LEU A 139 -6.29 11.91 24.82
CA LEU A 139 -5.88 10.51 24.63
C LEU A 139 -5.84 10.08 23.16
N ALA A 140 -6.60 10.72 22.25
CA ALA A 140 -6.53 10.44 20.83
C ALA A 140 -5.13 10.68 20.23
N PHE A 141 -4.31 11.54 20.86
CA PHE A 141 -2.94 11.83 20.43
C PHE A 141 -1.91 10.83 20.97
N VAL A 142 -2.32 9.87 21.80
CA VAL A 142 -1.48 8.76 22.23
C VAL A 142 -1.54 7.67 21.16
N PRO A 143 -0.41 7.13 20.68
CA PRO A 143 -0.44 6.04 19.71
C PRO A 143 -1.05 4.79 20.33
N PHE A 144 -2.16 4.31 19.76
CA PHE A 144 -2.81 3.07 20.16
C PHE A 144 -2.62 1.98 19.10
N GLY A 145 -2.42 0.73 19.52
CA GLY A 145 -2.30 -0.42 18.64
C GLY A 145 -0.87 -0.79 18.25
N GLY A 146 0.13 -0.10 18.80
CA GLY A 146 1.52 -0.52 18.70
C GLY A 146 1.83 -1.65 19.69
N THR A 147 2.73 -2.56 19.32
CA THR A 147 3.31 -3.53 20.26
C THR A 147 4.80 -3.27 20.36
N GLU A 148 5.29 -3.15 21.59
CA GLU A 148 6.72 -3.37 21.88
C GLU A 148 6.88 -4.87 22.08
N ALA A 149 7.85 -5.48 21.42
CA ALA A 149 8.21 -6.84 21.77
C ALA A 149 8.77 -6.86 23.18
N ASP A 150 8.32 -7.78 24.01
CA ASP A 150 8.96 -8.06 25.29
C ASP A 150 10.43 -8.35 25.03
N GLY A 151 11.32 -7.43 25.44
CA GLY A 151 12.75 -7.58 25.24
C GLY A 151 13.40 -6.65 24.19
N ALA A 152 12.70 -5.66 23.63
CA ALA A 152 13.29 -4.69 22.69
C ALA A 152 14.57 -4.02 23.26
N LEU A 153 14.63 -3.75 24.57
CA LEU A 153 15.83 -3.25 25.25
C LEU A 153 16.94 -4.31 25.35
N ALA A 154 16.60 -5.57 25.58
CA ALA A 154 17.56 -6.67 25.61
C ALA A 154 18.10 -6.99 24.21
N HIS A 155 17.27 -6.83 23.17
CA HIS A 155 17.66 -7.03 21.79
C HIS A 155 18.53 -5.87 21.26
N ALA A 156 18.23 -4.62 21.62
CA ALA A 156 19.09 -3.47 21.31
C ALA A 156 20.49 -3.64 21.90
N ALA A 157 20.59 -4.16 23.12
CA ALA A 157 21.87 -4.54 23.75
C ALA A 157 22.53 -5.74 23.06
N GLY A 158 21.76 -6.73 22.62
CA GLY A 158 22.21 -7.89 21.84
C GLY A 158 22.63 -7.51 20.42
N MET A 159 21.95 -6.56 19.78
CA MET A 159 22.35 -5.99 18.48
C MET A 159 23.67 -5.23 18.59
N ALA A 160 23.85 -4.41 19.63
CA ALA A 160 25.12 -3.74 19.90
C ALA A 160 26.27 -4.72 20.16
N ALA A 161 26.02 -5.81 20.89
CA ALA A 161 26.98 -6.89 21.13
C ALA A 161 27.24 -7.78 19.90
N GLY A 162 26.19 -7.97 19.06
CA GLY A 162 26.29 -8.68 17.78
C GLY A 162 27.06 -7.90 16.72
N LEU A 163 27.00 -6.58 16.73
CA LEU A 163 27.81 -5.71 15.89
C LEU A 163 29.30 -5.86 16.16
N VAL A 164 29.69 -5.99 17.43
CA VAL A 164 31.09 -6.20 17.81
C VAL A 164 31.61 -7.59 17.38
N LYS A 165 30.76 -8.61 17.38
CA LYS A 165 31.12 -9.96 16.89
C LYS A 165 31.05 -10.10 15.35
N ARG A 166 30.17 -9.41 14.67
CA ARG A 166 29.98 -9.50 13.19
C ARG A 166 30.97 -8.63 12.42
N SER A 167 31.46 -7.51 12.98
CA SER A 167 32.54 -6.74 12.34
C SER A 167 33.89 -7.48 12.30
N ALA A 168 34.01 -8.59 13.03
CA ALA A 168 35.19 -9.48 12.98
C ALA A 168 35.02 -10.66 11.99
N SER A 169 33.83 -10.85 11.40
CA SER A 169 33.50 -11.97 10.50
C SER A 169 32.64 -11.55 9.28
N ALA A 170 32.79 -10.31 8.85
CA ALA A 170 32.16 -9.90 7.59
C ALA A 170 32.90 -10.58 6.43
N ALA A 171 32.39 -11.74 6.01
CA ALA A 171 32.50 -12.08 4.60
C ALA A 171 31.82 -10.94 3.79
N PRO A 172 32.39 -10.49 2.68
CA PRO A 172 31.80 -9.43 1.88
C PRO A 172 30.34 -9.80 1.58
N ALA A 173 29.42 -8.89 1.83
CA ALA A 173 28.04 -9.03 1.35
C ALA A 173 28.15 -9.47 -0.10
N ALA A 174 27.36 -10.50 -0.49
CA ALA A 174 27.38 -10.99 -1.85
C ALA A 174 27.25 -9.77 -2.76
N SER A 175 28.32 -9.47 -3.48
CA SER A 175 28.33 -8.32 -4.38
C SER A 175 27.34 -8.65 -5.49
N ASP A 176 26.18 -8.00 -5.50
CA ASP A 176 25.17 -8.11 -6.57
C ASP A 176 25.70 -7.54 -7.89
N GLY A 177 26.99 -7.30 -7.93
CA GLY A 177 27.63 -6.66 -9.06
C GLY A 177 27.81 -7.62 -10.21
N GLN A 178 27.38 -7.19 -11.37
CA GLN A 178 28.16 -7.47 -12.57
C GLN A 178 29.63 -7.24 -12.21
N PRO A 179 30.58 -8.12 -12.57
CA PRO A 179 31.99 -7.80 -12.45
C PRO A 179 32.25 -6.46 -13.15
N GLY A 180 32.46 -5.38 -12.37
CA GLY A 180 32.62 -4.01 -12.84
C GLY A 180 31.42 -3.08 -12.68
N ASN A 181 30.22 -3.53 -12.25
CA ASN A 181 29.02 -2.70 -12.12
C ASN A 181 28.33 -2.75 -10.74
N ALA A 182 29.01 -3.18 -9.70
CA ALA A 182 28.50 -2.95 -8.33
C ALA A 182 28.34 -1.43 -8.13
N PRO A 183 27.18 -0.94 -7.64
CA PRO A 183 27.02 0.49 -7.39
C PRO A 183 28.08 0.93 -6.38
N ALA A 184 28.74 2.06 -6.63
CA ALA A 184 29.56 2.72 -5.64
C ALA A 184 28.73 2.96 -4.37
N ASP A 185 29.36 3.02 -3.20
CA ASP A 185 28.61 3.23 -1.94
C ASP A 185 27.81 4.53 -1.98
N ASP A 186 28.27 5.53 -2.71
CA ASP A 186 27.61 6.81 -2.92
C ASP A 186 26.44 6.78 -3.89
N ASP A 187 26.29 5.70 -4.68
CA ASP A 187 25.34 5.59 -5.77
C ASP A 187 24.05 4.82 -5.37
N TRP A 188 22.99 5.12 -6.13
CA TRP A 188 21.70 4.42 -6.10
C TRP A 188 21.35 4.02 -7.55
N ALA A 189 21.94 2.92 -8.02
CA ALA A 189 21.98 2.59 -9.44
C ALA A 189 20.80 1.75 -9.96
N ALA A 190 19.90 1.29 -9.06
CA ALA A 190 18.68 0.57 -9.41
C ALA A 190 17.54 0.96 -8.45
N TYR A 191 16.31 0.57 -8.75
CA TYR A 191 15.11 0.92 -7.99
C TYR A 191 15.23 0.62 -6.49
N GLY A 192 15.77 -0.54 -6.12
CA GLY A 192 16.07 -0.93 -4.73
C GLY A 192 17.53 -0.71 -4.31
N ARG A 193 18.22 0.26 -4.87
CA ARG A 193 19.66 0.55 -4.88
C ARG A 193 20.47 -0.38 -5.77
N SER A 194 20.20 -1.68 -5.72
CA SER A 194 20.76 -2.72 -6.59
C SER A 194 19.63 -3.62 -7.11
N GLN A 195 19.95 -4.55 -8.00
CA GLN A 195 19.00 -5.53 -8.51
C GLN A 195 18.52 -6.52 -7.42
N ALA A 196 19.21 -6.56 -6.26
CA ALA A 196 18.79 -7.36 -5.10
C ALA A 196 17.55 -6.79 -4.39
N GLY A 197 17.18 -5.53 -4.59
CA GLY A 197 15.97 -4.95 -4.06
C GLY A 197 15.93 -4.74 -2.55
N GLN A 198 17.09 -4.61 -1.88
CA GLN A 198 17.17 -4.50 -0.41
C GLN A 198 16.77 -3.13 0.14
N ARG A 199 16.82 -2.06 -0.67
CA ARG A 199 16.56 -0.67 -0.24
C ARG A 199 17.39 -0.26 0.97
N TYR A 200 18.66 -0.60 0.95
CA TYR A 200 19.64 -0.34 1.99
C TYR A 200 20.74 0.61 1.49
N SER A 201 21.03 1.68 2.26
CA SER A 201 22.15 2.58 2.00
C SER A 201 23.27 2.36 3.01
N PRO A 202 24.54 2.17 2.60
CA PRO A 202 25.68 2.03 3.49
C PRO A 202 26.11 3.36 4.13
N LEU A 203 25.49 4.48 3.74
CA LEU A 203 25.83 5.83 4.19
C LEU A 203 25.48 6.06 5.67
N GLN A 204 26.23 6.92 6.35
CA GLN A 204 26.12 7.16 7.78
C GLN A 204 26.28 8.64 8.20
N GLN A 205 26.43 9.59 7.26
CA GLN A 205 26.59 11.00 7.58
C GLN A 205 25.33 11.54 8.26
N ILE A 206 24.15 11.19 7.73
CA ILE A 206 22.88 11.45 8.39
C ILE A 206 22.63 10.30 9.38
N ASN A 207 22.52 10.64 10.67
CA ASN A 207 22.42 9.67 11.74
C ASN A 207 21.47 10.15 12.85
N ARG A 208 21.31 9.37 13.93
CA ARG A 208 20.39 9.66 15.03
C ARG A 208 20.64 10.99 15.72
N ASP A 209 21.90 11.42 15.81
CA ASP A 209 22.29 12.61 16.56
C ASP A 209 22.07 13.90 15.77
N ASN A 210 22.01 13.81 14.44
CA ASN A 210 21.94 14.99 13.58
C ASN A 210 20.71 15.03 12.64
N VAL A 211 19.92 13.94 12.53
CA VAL A 211 18.78 13.86 11.62
C VAL A 211 17.73 14.96 11.87
N ALA A 212 17.58 15.42 13.11
CA ALA A 212 16.69 16.53 13.46
C ALA A 212 17.10 17.87 12.80
N GLN A 213 18.33 17.97 12.28
CA GLN A 213 18.85 19.16 11.60
C GLN A 213 18.61 19.14 10.10
N LEU A 214 18.05 18.06 9.52
CA LEU A 214 17.77 17.97 8.09
C LEU A 214 16.93 19.14 7.62
N LYS A 215 17.36 19.73 6.49
CA LYS A 215 16.65 20.82 5.80
C LYS A 215 16.53 20.49 4.33
N GLN A 216 15.52 21.05 3.68
CA GLN A 216 15.38 21.01 2.24
C GLN A 216 16.63 21.64 1.59
N ALA A 217 17.35 20.83 0.81
CA ALA A 217 18.53 21.25 0.08
C ALA A 217 18.14 21.90 -1.25
N TRP A 218 17.22 21.26 -1.98
CA TRP A 218 16.65 21.76 -3.22
C TRP A 218 15.28 21.11 -3.48
N VAL A 219 14.51 21.71 -4.37
CA VAL A 219 13.29 21.15 -4.96
C VAL A 219 13.32 21.35 -6.45
N PHE A 220 12.89 20.34 -7.21
CA PHE A 220 12.73 20.41 -8.65
C PHE A 220 11.29 20.07 -9.02
N HIS A 221 10.65 20.92 -9.83
CA HIS A 221 9.33 20.68 -10.38
C HIS A 221 9.45 20.13 -11.79
N THR A 222 8.89 18.94 -12.04
CA THR A 222 8.95 18.32 -13.37
C THR A 222 8.10 19.06 -14.40
N GLY A 223 7.07 19.77 -13.98
CA GLY A 223 6.08 20.41 -14.85
C GLY A 223 5.05 19.42 -15.42
N ASP A 224 5.14 18.12 -15.08
CA ASP A 224 4.26 17.08 -15.55
C ASP A 224 3.41 16.52 -14.40
N LEU A 225 2.25 17.15 -14.18
CA LEU A 225 1.33 16.78 -13.13
C LEU A 225 0.56 15.50 -13.49
N PRO A 226 0.46 14.53 -12.56
CA PRO A 226 -0.41 13.37 -12.75
C PRO A 226 -1.88 13.80 -12.78
N SER A 227 -2.73 12.93 -13.37
CA SER A 227 -4.17 13.14 -13.33
C SER A 227 -4.80 12.49 -12.09
N LYS A 228 -6.14 12.52 -12.01
CA LYS A 228 -6.90 11.78 -11.00
C LYS A 228 -6.93 10.26 -11.25
N ARG A 229 -6.29 9.77 -12.29
CA ARG A 229 -6.34 8.36 -12.72
C ARG A 229 -5.01 7.64 -12.61
N TRP A 230 -3.89 8.35 -12.59
CA TRP A 230 -2.54 7.79 -12.48
C TRP A 230 -1.64 8.67 -11.62
N GLY A 231 -0.53 8.08 -11.12
CA GLY A 231 0.38 8.71 -10.18
C GLY A 231 1.70 9.18 -10.79
N ALA A 232 2.54 9.78 -9.95
CA ALA A 232 3.95 10.05 -10.21
C ALA A 232 4.75 9.49 -9.02
N GLU A 233 5.32 8.27 -9.19
CA GLU A 233 5.85 7.44 -8.11
C GLU A 233 7.32 7.08 -8.30
N THR A 234 8.02 7.84 -9.12
CA THR A 234 9.40 7.53 -9.47
C THR A 234 10.33 7.52 -8.25
N THR A 235 11.13 6.47 -8.12
CA THR A 235 12.35 6.49 -7.31
C THR A 235 13.49 6.90 -8.24
N PRO A 236 14.10 8.09 -8.08
CA PRO A 236 15.20 8.49 -8.94
C PRO A 236 16.39 7.54 -8.79
N LEU A 237 17.17 7.36 -9.87
CA LEU A 237 18.49 6.73 -9.79
C LEU A 237 19.54 7.82 -9.57
N LYS A 238 20.63 7.49 -8.89
CA LYS A 238 21.84 8.32 -8.82
C LYS A 238 23.03 7.50 -9.29
N VAL A 239 23.65 7.94 -10.37
CA VAL A 239 24.91 7.37 -10.89
C VAL A 239 25.88 8.50 -11.21
N GLY A 240 27.07 8.44 -10.63
CA GLY A 240 28.08 9.48 -10.78
C GLY A 240 27.59 10.85 -10.28
N ASP A 241 27.49 11.82 -11.15
CA ASP A 241 27.09 13.20 -10.86
C ASP A 241 25.63 13.52 -11.23
N SER A 242 24.86 12.52 -11.65
CA SER A 242 23.54 12.70 -12.23
C SER A 242 22.47 11.92 -11.50
N LEU A 243 21.27 12.52 -11.39
CA LEU A 243 20.04 11.83 -11.03
C LEU A 243 19.22 11.60 -12.29
N TYR A 244 18.56 10.45 -12.39
CA TYR A 244 17.68 10.09 -13.49
C TYR A 244 16.31 9.70 -12.96
N LEU A 245 15.26 10.24 -13.54
CA LEU A 245 13.88 10.00 -13.13
C LEU A 245 12.92 10.02 -14.32
N CYS A 246 11.76 9.41 -14.15
CA CYS A 246 10.64 9.55 -15.07
C CYS A 246 9.49 10.35 -14.44
N THR A 247 8.64 10.93 -15.27
CA THR A 247 7.48 11.71 -14.83
C THR A 247 6.16 10.95 -15.02
N ALA A 248 5.05 11.59 -14.68
CA ALA A 248 3.71 11.03 -14.82
C ALA A 248 3.34 10.59 -16.26
N ARG A 249 3.94 11.24 -17.30
CA ARG A 249 3.80 10.88 -18.73
C ARG A 249 5.10 10.36 -19.32
N ASN A 250 5.94 9.73 -18.50
CA ASN A 250 7.20 9.12 -18.93
C ASN A 250 8.24 10.09 -19.54
N GLN A 251 8.18 11.39 -19.23
CA GLN A 251 9.34 12.21 -19.59
C GLN A 251 10.53 11.76 -18.75
N VAL A 252 11.65 11.44 -19.39
CA VAL A 252 12.91 11.12 -18.70
C VAL A 252 13.69 12.39 -18.47
N ILE A 253 14.10 12.64 -17.23
CA ILE A 253 14.83 13.85 -16.85
C ILE A 253 16.12 13.46 -16.15
N ALA A 254 17.23 14.12 -16.54
CA ALA A 254 18.47 14.07 -15.77
C ALA A 254 18.66 15.36 -15.00
N LEU A 255 19.00 15.23 -13.71
CA LEU A 255 19.33 16.36 -12.85
C LEU A 255 20.78 16.29 -12.38
N ASP A 256 21.36 17.43 -12.06
CA ASP A 256 22.61 17.51 -11.35
C ASP A 256 22.45 17.05 -9.90
N ALA A 257 23.30 16.14 -9.46
CA ALA A 257 23.16 15.48 -8.13
C ALA A 257 23.38 16.43 -6.94
N ALA A 258 24.10 17.54 -7.10
CA ALA A 258 24.33 18.52 -6.03
C ALA A 258 23.20 19.53 -5.92
N SER A 259 22.74 20.04 -7.04
CA SER A 259 21.87 21.22 -7.12
C SER A 259 20.43 20.94 -7.52
N GLY A 260 20.13 19.74 -8.02
CA GLY A 260 18.81 19.39 -8.57
C GLY A 260 18.46 20.14 -9.86
N LYS A 261 19.42 20.81 -10.51
CA LYS A 261 19.19 21.51 -11.78
C LYS A 261 19.07 20.53 -12.93
N GLU A 262 18.13 20.78 -13.85
CA GLU A 262 17.93 19.96 -15.03
C GLU A 262 19.18 20.05 -15.95
N ARG A 263 19.68 18.87 -16.38
CA ARG A 263 20.76 18.71 -17.35
C ARG A 263 20.20 18.48 -18.74
N TRP A 264 19.22 17.58 -18.83
CA TRP A 264 18.51 17.28 -20.07
C TRP A 264 17.15 16.66 -19.78
N ARG A 265 16.28 16.69 -20.78
CA ARG A 265 14.94 16.10 -20.77
C ARG A 265 14.65 15.42 -22.09
N TYR A 266 14.03 14.27 -22.05
CA TYR A 266 13.46 13.57 -23.19
C TYR A 266 11.97 13.34 -22.97
N ASP A 267 11.15 13.63 -23.99
CA ASP A 267 9.70 13.47 -23.95
C ASP A 267 9.26 12.41 -24.98
N PRO A 268 8.85 11.20 -24.53
CA PRO A 268 8.41 10.11 -25.40
C PRO A 268 7.03 10.35 -26.02
N LYS A 269 6.35 11.44 -25.67
CA LYS A 269 5.01 11.81 -26.18
C LYS A 269 3.93 10.79 -25.86
N VAL A 270 3.96 10.21 -24.66
CA VAL A 270 2.89 9.36 -24.17
C VAL A 270 1.61 10.17 -24.02
N LYS A 271 0.53 9.66 -24.60
CA LYS A 271 -0.78 10.33 -24.59
C LYS A 271 -1.63 9.86 -23.41
N ASP A 272 -2.47 10.75 -22.87
CA ASP A 272 -3.31 10.46 -21.70
C ASP A 272 -4.26 9.27 -21.93
N GLU A 273 -4.77 9.06 -23.15
CA GLU A 273 -5.60 7.92 -23.48
C GLU A 273 -4.88 6.57 -23.41
N ALA A 274 -3.55 6.56 -23.56
CA ALA A 274 -2.74 5.37 -23.45
C ALA A 274 -2.37 5.01 -22.00
N ILE A 275 -2.65 5.89 -21.04
CA ILE A 275 -2.33 5.63 -19.62
C ILE A 275 -3.53 4.96 -18.94
N PRO A 276 -3.38 3.71 -18.44
CA PRO A 276 -4.45 3.04 -17.73
C PRO A 276 -4.69 3.67 -16.34
N TYR A 277 -5.81 3.34 -15.73
CA TYR A 277 -6.06 3.62 -14.32
C TYR A 277 -5.00 2.87 -13.47
N THR A 278 -4.60 3.43 -12.36
CA THR A 278 -3.57 2.94 -11.42
C THR A 278 -2.13 2.96 -11.94
N ALA A 279 -1.88 3.24 -13.22
CA ALA A 279 -0.52 3.26 -13.74
C ALA A 279 0.32 4.41 -13.15
N ALA A 280 1.62 4.17 -13.04
CA ALA A 280 2.61 5.17 -12.66
C ALA A 280 3.96 4.78 -13.25
N CYS A 281 4.80 5.76 -13.62
CA CYS A 281 6.21 5.45 -13.81
C CYS A 281 6.90 5.40 -12.44
N ARG A 282 7.41 4.21 -12.05
CA ARG A 282 8.10 4.00 -10.76
C ARG A 282 9.59 4.20 -10.84
N GLY A 283 10.17 4.32 -12.04
CA GLY A 283 11.59 4.57 -12.23
C GLY A 283 12.11 4.12 -13.58
N VAL A 284 13.39 4.35 -13.80
CA VAL A 284 14.15 3.96 -14.98
C VAL A 284 15.25 2.97 -14.60
N SER A 285 15.89 2.33 -15.57
CA SER A 285 17.04 1.45 -15.36
C SER A 285 18.30 2.00 -15.99
N TYR A 286 19.42 1.82 -15.32
CA TYR A 286 20.74 2.21 -15.80
C TYR A 286 21.49 0.98 -16.31
N TYR A 287 22.13 1.11 -17.47
CA TYR A 287 22.98 0.07 -18.05
C TYR A 287 24.27 0.63 -18.60
N GLN A 288 25.38 0.01 -18.26
CA GLN A 288 26.68 0.28 -18.81
C GLN A 288 27.08 -0.83 -19.75
N VAL A 289 27.28 -0.49 -21.03
CA VAL A 289 27.72 -1.47 -22.04
C VAL A 289 29.13 -1.95 -21.68
N PRO A 290 29.34 -3.28 -21.51
CA PRO A 290 30.65 -3.84 -21.22
C PRO A 290 31.67 -3.46 -22.28
N VAL A 291 32.91 -3.18 -21.87
CA VAL A 291 34.05 -2.87 -22.75
C VAL A 291 34.95 -4.08 -22.78
N ALA A 292 35.45 -4.44 -23.97
CA ALA A 292 36.50 -5.45 -24.06
C ALA A 292 37.73 -5.00 -23.25
N ALA A 293 38.38 -5.91 -22.56
CA ALA A 293 39.51 -5.61 -21.66
C ALA A 293 40.66 -4.83 -22.33
N ASN A 294 40.76 -4.92 -23.65
CA ASN A 294 41.78 -4.25 -24.43
C ASN A 294 41.43 -2.77 -24.79
N ASP A 295 40.18 -2.32 -24.57
CA ASP A 295 39.71 -0.97 -24.84
C ASP A 295 39.60 -0.11 -23.56
N ALA A 296 40.21 -0.52 -22.47
CA ALA A 296 40.18 0.16 -21.18
C ALA A 296 40.70 1.62 -21.19
N ALA A 297 41.26 2.07 -22.28
CA ALA A 297 41.72 3.47 -22.47
C ALA A 297 40.57 4.44 -22.73
N ALA A 298 39.38 4.01 -23.10
CA ALA A 298 38.22 4.87 -23.27
C ALA A 298 37.44 4.98 -21.94
N ALA A 299 37.95 5.75 -20.98
CA ALA A 299 37.24 6.03 -19.73
C ALA A 299 35.81 6.49 -20.03
N VAL A 300 34.83 5.86 -19.41
CA VAL A 300 33.39 6.11 -19.59
C VAL A 300 33.01 7.60 -19.40
N ALA A 301 33.84 8.37 -18.73
CA ALA A 301 33.65 9.78 -18.41
C ALA A 301 34.46 10.74 -19.32
N ALA A 302 35.24 10.25 -20.31
CA ALA A 302 36.05 11.15 -21.13
C ALA A 302 35.19 11.97 -22.10
N GLU A 303 35.50 13.25 -22.25
CA GLU A 303 34.97 14.09 -23.32
C GLU A 303 35.29 13.39 -24.66
N GLY A 304 34.25 13.11 -25.48
CA GLY A 304 34.39 12.39 -26.76
C GLY A 304 34.15 10.89 -26.73
N ALA A 305 33.75 10.28 -25.57
CA ALA A 305 33.31 8.89 -25.54
C ALA A 305 32.10 8.66 -26.48
N PRO A 306 32.02 7.53 -27.18
CA PRO A 306 30.88 7.21 -28.04
C PRO A 306 29.53 7.35 -27.31
N LEU A 307 28.48 7.81 -28.01
CA LEU A 307 27.11 7.85 -27.49
C LEU A 307 26.67 6.45 -27.06
N CYS A 308 25.79 6.40 -26.06
CA CYS A 308 25.15 5.15 -25.58
C CYS A 308 26.06 4.10 -24.96
N ARG A 309 27.27 4.48 -24.54
CA ARG A 309 28.09 3.63 -23.66
C ARG A 309 27.45 3.40 -22.30
N THR A 310 26.75 4.41 -21.82
CA THR A 310 25.88 4.35 -20.63
C THR A 310 24.47 4.71 -21.07
N ARG A 311 23.51 3.90 -20.67
CA ARG A 311 22.13 4.01 -21.12
C ARG A 311 21.16 4.15 -19.96
N ILE A 312 20.13 4.96 -20.17
CA ILE A 312 18.89 4.93 -19.39
C ILE A 312 17.87 4.17 -20.23
N ILE A 313 17.35 3.10 -19.65
CA ILE A 313 16.30 2.29 -20.27
C ILE A 313 15.01 2.49 -19.49
N GLU A 314 13.97 2.93 -20.17
CA GLU A 314 12.66 3.22 -19.63
C GLU A 314 11.60 2.34 -20.27
N GLY A 315 10.68 1.84 -19.45
CA GLY A 315 9.41 1.29 -19.90
C GLY A 315 8.32 2.36 -19.84
N THR A 316 7.60 2.56 -20.94
CA THR A 316 6.56 3.58 -21.02
C THR A 316 5.16 3.04 -20.74
N LEU A 317 4.24 3.93 -20.32
CA LEU A 317 2.86 3.60 -20.04
C LEU A 317 2.02 3.31 -21.29
N ASP A 318 2.59 3.49 -22.48
CA ASP A 318 2.02 3.08 -23.78
C ASP A 318 2.70 1.85 -24.39
N GLY A 319 3.45 1.06 -23.59
CA GLY A 319 3.97 -0.25 -23.99
C GLY A 319 5.26 -0.21 -24.84
N ARG A 320 6.12 0.79 -24.68
CA ARG A 320 7.43 0.85 -25.37
C ARG A 320 8.59 0.72 -24.38
N LEU A 321 9.70 0.12 -24.81
CA LEU A 321 11.01 0.26 -24.19
C LEU A 321 11.78 1.34 -24.94
N ILE A 322 12.41 2.28 -24.22
CA ILE A 322 13.21 3.37 -24.78
C ILE A 322 14.61 3.34 -24.19
N ALA A 323 15.62 3.43 -25.02
CA ALA A 323 17.02 3.54 -24.59
C ALA A 323 17.59 4.93 -24.95
N LEU A 324 18.08 5.64 -23.93
CA LEU A 324 18.68 6.98 -24.06
C LEU A 324 20.14 6.97 -23.62
N ASP A 325 20.98 7.75 -24.26
CA ASP A 325 22.34 8.04 -23.78
C ASP A 325 22.25 8.79 -22.44
N ALA A 326 22.82 8.21 -21.39
CA ALA A 326 22.71 8.73 -20.02
C ALA A 326 23.27 10.15 -19.85
N ARG A 327 24.25 10.57 -20.67
CA ARG A 327 24.89 11.89 -20.59
C ARG A 327 24.11 12.98 -21.30
N SER A 328 23.45 12.64 -22.41
CA SER A 328 22.87 13.64 -23.33
C SER A 328 21.36 13.54 -23.50
N GLY A 329 20.72 12.46 -23.04
CA GLY A 329 19.29 12.19 -23.23
C GLY A 329 18.89 11.88 -24.67
N LYS A 330 19.84 11.71 -25.58
CA LYS A 330 19.58 11.38 -26.98
C LYS A 330 19.22 9.89 -27.13
N PRO A 331 18.25 9.53 -28.00
CA PRO A 331 17.94 8.13 -28.29
C PRO A 331 19.17 7.34 -28.77
N CYS A 332 19.31 6.12 -28.28
CA CYS A 332 20.34 5.17 -28.70
C CYS A 332 19.89 4.50 -29.99
N THR A 333 20.36 5.01 -31.15
CA THR A 333 19.89 4.58 -32.47
C THR A 333 20.21 3.12 -32.83
N ASP A 334 21.10 2.47 -32.07
CA ASP A 334 21.41 1.05 -32.15
C ASP A 334 20.43 0.17 -31.40
N PHE A 335 19.51 0.74 -30.61
CA PHE A 335 18.47 0.02 -29.84
C PHE A 335 17.14 0.02 -30.61
N GLY A 336 16.67 -1.16 -31.03
CA GLY A 336 15.41 -1.34 -31.74
C GLY A 336 15.25 -0.45 -32.97
N ASN A 337 14.11 0.22 -33.08
CA ASN A 337 13.83 1.19 -34.12
C ASN A 337 14.13 2.61 -33.61
N ASN A 338 15.32 3.11 -33.90
CA ASN A 338 15.74 4.47 -33.53
C ASN A 338 15.61 4.77 -32.03
N GLY A 339 16.08 3.84 -31.18
CA GLY A 339 16.07 3.95 -29.73
C GLY A 339 14.83 3.40 -29.04
N GLN A 340 13.93 2.71 -29.74
CA GLN A 340 12.66 2.24 -29.20
C GLN A 340 12.32 0.79 -29.65
N VAL A 341 11.63 0.06 -28.77
CA VAL A 341 11.02 -1.23 -29.02
C VAL A 341 9.57 -1.18 -28.56
N ASP A 342 8.64 -1.68 -29.35
CA ASP A 342 7.24 -1.85 -29.00
C ASP A 342 7.05 -3.27 -28.46
N ILE A 343 6.69 -3.42 -27.17
CA ILE A 343 6.47 -4.73 -26.53
C ILE A 343 5.11 -5.34 -26.87
N THR A 344 4.21 -4.60 -27.50
CA THR A 344 2.88 -5.11 -27.87
C THR A 344 2.89 -5.96 -29.13
N VAL A 345 4.04 -6.03 -29.80
CA VAL A 345 4.22 -6.85 -31.01
C VAL A 345 3.96 -8.32 -30.67
N GLY A 346 3.02 -8.94 -31.36
CA GLY A 346 2.60 -10.33 -31.10
C GLY A 346 1.47 -10.50 -30.10
N MET A 347 1.01 -9.44 -29.42
CA MET A 347 -0.13 -9.52 -28.50
C MET A 347 -1.50 -9.48 -29.23
N GLY A 348 -1.51 -9.21 -30.53
CA GLY A 348 -2.74 -8.99 -31.29
C GLY A 348 -3.38 -7.62 -30.99
N GLN A 349 -4.70 -7.56 -30.93
CA GLN A 349 -5.39 -6.29 -30.67
C GLN A 349 -5.11 -5.79 -29.24
N THR A 350 -4.49 -4.63 -29.14
CA THR A 350 -4.13 -3.98 -27.86
C THR A 350 -4.69 -2.56 -27.86
N PRO A 351 -5.91 -2.35 -27.31
CA PRO A 351 -6.49 -1.02 -27.22
C PRO A 351 -5.62 -0.09 -26.34
N PRO A 352 -5.62 1.24 -26.58
CA PRO A 352 -4.89 2.19 -25.75
C PRO A 352 -5.27 2.08 -24.28
N GLY A 353 -4.25 2.05 -23.42
CA GLY A 353 -4.40 1.95 -21.96
C GLY A 353 -4.70 0.54 -21.45
N TYR A 354 -4.46 -0.51 -22.24
CA TYR A 354 -4.57 -1.90 -21.78
C TYR A 354 -3.22 -2.53 -21.43
N VAL A 355 -2.12 -2.00 -21.96
CA VAL A 355 -0.75 -2.47 -21.68
C VAL A 355 0.12 -1.29 -21.29
N SER A 356 0.80 -1.39 -20.16
CA SER A 356 1.71 -0.35 -19.69
C SER A 356 2.88 -0.93 -18.90
N ILE A 357 4.08 -0.38 -19.09
CA ILE A 357 5.26 -0.74 -18.30
C ILE A 357 5.39 0.28 -17.17
N ASN A 358 4.91 -0.05 -15.98
CA ASN A 358 4.89 0.86 -14.81
C ASN A 358 6.11 0.75 -13.92
N SER A 359 6.90 -0.29 -14.08
CA SER A 359 8.04 -0.57 -13.21
C SER A 359 9.33 -0.65 -14.01
N PRO A 360 10.47 -0.18 -13.45
CA PRO A 360 11.74 -0.23 -14.16
C PRO A 360 12.09 -1.68 -14.53
N PRO A 361 12.48 -1.95 -15.78
CA PRO A 361 12.86 -3.29 -16.21
C PRO A 361 14.13 -3.77 -15.47
N ALA A 362 14.18 -5.06 -15.12
CA ALA A 362 15.39 -5.65 -14.58
C ALA A 362 16.42 -5.88 -15.69
N ILE A 363 17.72 -5.60 -15.42
CA ILE A 363 18.79 -5.84 -16.38
C ILE A 363 19.81 -6.78 -15.76
N VAL A 364 19.96 -7.95 -16.36
CA VAL A 364 20.88 -8.99 -15.89
C VAL A 364 21.55 -9.66 -17.09
N ARG A 365 22.88 -9.82 -17.04
CA ARG A 365 23.70 -10.38 -18.12
C ARG A 365 23.44 -9.73 -19.49
N GLY A 366 23.17 -8.42 -19.51
CA GLY A 366 22.88 -7.68 -20.74
C GLY A 366 21.53 -7.98 -21.37
N VAL A 367 20.61 -8.57 -20.62
CA VAL A 367 19.21 -8.77 -21.03
C VAL A 367 18.31 -7.86 -20.20
N VAL A 368 17.52 -7.04 -20.88
CA VAL A 368 16.45 -6.24 -20.33
C VAL A 368 15.21 -7.11 -20.20
N VAL A 369 14.82 -7.44 -19.00
CA VAL A 369 13.62 -8.25 -18.73
C VAL A 369 12.49 -7.32 -18.34
N THR A 370 11.41 -7.36 -19.09
CA THR A 370 10.22 -6.57 -18.83
C THR A 370 8.98 -7.45 -18.69
N GLY A 371 8.18 -7.16 -17.67
CA GLY A 371 6.76 -7.42 -17.64
C GLY A 371 6.01 -6.10 -17.84
N HIS A 372 4.71 -6.15 -17.73
CA HIS A 372 3.85 -5.00 -17.90
C HIS A 372 2.56 -5.21 -17.13
N GLN A 373 1.88 -4.12 -16.79
CA GLN A 373 0.51 -4.15 -16.32
C GLN A 373 -0.40 -4.43 -17.53
N VAL A 374 -1.35 -5.33 -17.35
CA VAL A 374 -2.54 -5.45 -18.17
C VAL A 374 -3.68 -4.82 -17.38
N LEU A 375 -4.49 -3.97 -18.00
CA LEU A 375 -5.59 -3.28 -17.31
C LEU A 375 -6.61 -4.29 -16.80
N ASP A 376 -6.72 -4.39 -15.47
CA ASP A 376 -7.51 -5.38 -14.78
C ASP A 376 -9.03 -5.17 -14.93
N GLY A 377 -9.78 -6.24 -14.69
CA GLY A 377 -11.22 -6.20 -14.52
C GLY A 377 -12.03 -5.88 -15.77
N GLN A 378 -11.42 -5.73 -16.96
CA GLN A 378 -12.14 -5.31 -18.16
C GLN A 378 -12.74 -6.52 -18.89
N LYS A 379 -11.92 -7.45 -19.33
CA LYS A 379 -12.31 -8.64 -20.14
C LYS A 379 -11.62 -9.91 -19.67
N ARG A 380 -12.20 -11.08 -19.98
CA ARG A 380 -11.49 -12.37 -19.77
C ARG A 380 -10.27 -12.53 -20.66
N TYR A 381 -10.36 -12.09 -21.92
CA TYR A 381 -9.30 -12.23 -22.91
C TYR A 381 -8.64 -10.87 -23.21
N GLU A 382 -8.06 -10.28 -22.19
CA GLU A 382 -7.25 -9.07 -22.30
C GLU A 382 -5.91 -9.35 -22.99
N PRO A 383 -5.08 -8.34 -23.29
CA PRO A 383 -3.73 -8.59 -23.81
C PRO A 383 -2.96 -9.61 -23.00
N SER A 384 -1.93 -10.21 -23.58
CA SER A 384 -1.10 -11.22 -22.94
C SER A 384 -0.29 -10.64 -21.80
N GLY A 385 -0.08 -11.41 -20.74
CA GLY A 385 0.89 -11.14 -19.67
C GLY A 385 2.29 -11.70 -19.95
N VAL A 386 2.64 -11.93 -21.23
CA VAL A 386 3.94 -12.46 -21.65
C VAL A 386 5.11 -11.67 -21.05
N ILE A 387 6.14 -12.39 -20.62
CA ILE A 387 7.39 -11.78 -20.14
C ILE A 387 8.42 -11.84 -21.27
N GLU A 388 9.10 -10.73 -21.52
CA GLU A 388 10.00 -10.60 -22.65
C GLU A 388 11.40 -10.19 -22.20
N GLY A 389 12.42 -10.77 -22.83
CA GLY A 389 13.82 -10.44 -22.64
C GLY A 389 14.42 -9.86 -23.90
N PHE A 390 14.93 -8.63 -23.83
CA PHE A 390 15.55 -7.92 -24.94
C PHE A 390 17.04 -7.72 -24.71
N ASP A 391 17.82 -7.72 -25.77
CA ASP A 391 19.22 -7.33 -25.70
C ASP A 391 19.37 -5.87 -25.28
N ALA A 392 20.14 -5.58 -24.25
CA ALA A 392 20.28 -4.24 -23.67
C ALA A 392 21.02 -3.24 -24.60
N VAL A 393 21.70 -3.73 -25.63
CA VAL A 393 22.42 -2.91 -26.62
C VAL A 393 21.58 -2.73 -27.87
N THR A 394 21.09 -3.82 -28.44
CA THR A 394 20.42 -3.81 -29.75
C THR A 394 18.91 -3.69 -29.68
N GLY A 395 18.28 -3.93 -28.51
CA GLY A 395 16.83 -4.00 -28.38
C GLY A 395 16.19 -5.19 -29.10
N GLN A 396 16.98 -6.16 -29.58
CA GLN A 396 16.44 -7.36 -30.21
C GLN A 396 15.82 -8.28 -29.18
N LEU A 397 14.62 -8.83 -29.47
CA LEU A 397 13.99 -9.85 -28.65
C LEU A 397 14.92 -11.10 -28.62
N ARG A 398 15.38 -11.46 -27.43
CA ARG A 398 16.18 -12.66 -27.21
C ARG A 398 15.32 -13.86 -26.90
N TRP A 399 14.28 -13.65 -26.13
CA TRP A 399 13.29 -14.66 -25.78
C TRP A 399 12.00 -14.01 -25.30
N ALA A 400 10.91 -14.77 -25.37
CA ALA A 400 9.64 -14.46 -24.71
C ALA A 400 9.14 -15.69 -23.98
N TRP A 401 8.52 -15.49 -22.83
CA TRP A 401 7.92 -16.56 -22.04
C TRP A 401 6.41 -16.39 -22.00
N ASP A 402 5.71 -17.10 -22.91
CA ASP A 402 4.28 -17.37 -22.77
C ASP A 402 4.11 -18.65 -21.96
N MET A 403 3.54 -18.55 -20.76
CA MET A 403 3.46 -19.67 -19.83
C MET A 403 2.60 -20.83 -20.30
N THR A 404 1.72 -20.60 -21.28
CA THR A 404 0.85 -21.63 -21.87
C THR A 404 1.48 -22.29 -23.08
N HIS A 405 2.51 -21.64 -23.66
CA HIS A 405 3.28 -22.15 -24.81
C HIS A 405 4.78 -22.15 -24.50
N PRO A 406 5.23 -23.02 -23.57
CA PRO A 406 6.63 -23.03 -23.11
C PRO A 406 7.64 -23.45 -24.18
N ASP A 407 7.18 -23.98 -25.32
CA ASP A 407 7.95 -24.32 -26.52
C ASP A 407 8.19 -23.10 -27.44
N TRP A 408 7.42 -22.02 -27.30
CA TRP A 408 7.67 -20.78 -28.03
C TRP A 408 8.83 -20.04 -27.41
N ASN A 409 9.89 -19.85 -28.19
CA ASN A 409 11.11 -19.22 -27.71
C ASN A 409 11.46 -18.00 -28.56
N GLY A 410 10.58 -17.04 -28.63
CA GLY A 410 10.68 -15.84 -29.45
C GLY A 410 9.32 -15.34 -29.86
N ALA A 411 9.16 -14.69 -31.02
CA ALA A 411 7.86 -14.22 -31.50
C ALA A 411 6.86 -15.39 -31.68
N PRO A 412 5.56 -15.16 -31.52
CA PRO A 412 4.56 -16.20 -31.77
C PRO A 412 4.62 -16.67 -33.23
N PRO A 413 4.21 -17.91 -33.54
CA PRO A 413 4.17 -18.43 -34.90
C PRO A 413 3.32 -17.55 -35.82
N PRO A 414 3.60 -17.50 -37.12
CA PRO A 414 2.85 -16.70 -38.09
C PRO A 414 1.33 -16.92 -37.98
N GLY A 415 0.58 -15.85 -37.87
CA GLY A 415 -0.88 -15.86 -37.72
C GLY A 415 -1.39 -16.19 -36.31
N GLN A 416 -0.52 -16.37 -35.35
CA GLN A 416 -0.87 -16.53 -33.92
C GLN A 416 -0.45 -15.31 -33.12
N THR A 417 -0.96 -15.21 -31.88
CA THR A 417 -0.61 -14.18 -30.90
C THR A 417 -0.23 -14.85 -29.59
N TRP A 418 0.49 -14.13 -28.75
CA TRP A 418 0.66 -14.53 -27.35
C TRP A 418 -0.68 -14.83 -26.69
N THR A 419 -0.71 -15.78 -25.76
CA THR A 419 -1.96 -16.17 -25.08
C THR A 419 -2.52 -15.01 -24.29
N ARG A 420 -3.77 -14.67 -24.57
CA ARG A 420 -4.47 -13.55 -23.97
C ARG A 420 -5.01 -13.89 -22.57
N GLY A 421 -4.99 -12.90 -21.66
CA GLY A 421 -5.55 -13.03 -20.31
C GLY A 421 -4.69 -13.81 -19.33
N THR A 422 -3.42 -14.05 -19.66
CA THR A 422 -2.47 -14.75 -18.79
C THR A 422 -1.97 -13.83 -17.66
N PRO A 423 -1.48 -14.42 -16.53
CA PRO A 423 -0.82 -13.68 -15.47
C PRO A 423 0.24 -12.72 -15.99
N ASN A 424 0.26 -11.52 -15.49
CA ASN A 424 1.23 -10.47 -15.85
C ASN A 424 2.22 -10.19 -14.72
N MET A 425 3.21 -9.32 -14.95
CA MET A 425 4.11 -8.79 -13.93
C MET A 425 4.12 -7.27 -14.03
N TRP A 426 3.38 -6.60 -13.16
CA TRP A 426 3.26 -5.13 -13.17
C TRP A 426 4.23 -4.43 -12.20
N THR A 427 4.81 -5.17 -11.26
CA THR A 427 5.77 -4.65 -10.29
C THR A 427 7.22 -4.98 -10.68
N THR A 428 8.19 -4.55 -9.88
CA THR A 428 9.62 -4.68 -10.17
C THR A 428 10.12 -6.07 -9.84
N ALA A 429 10.85 -6.72 -10.75
CA ALA A 429 11.57 -7.96 -10.47
C ALA A 429 12.87 -7.70 -9.67
N ALA A 430 13.39 -8.76 -9.03
CA ALA A 430 14.77 -8.79 -8.56
C ALA A 430 15.61 -9.69 -9.47
N ALA A 431 16.95 -9.51 -9.48
CA ALA A 431 17.82 -10.31 -10.33
C ALA A 431 19.14 -10.65 -9.65
N ASP A 432 19.65 -11.85 -9.98
CA ASP A 432 20.95 -12.39 -9.52
C ASP A 432 21.89 -12.53 -10.71
N GLU A 433 22.89 -11.68 -10.80
CA GLU A 433 23.86 -11.69 -11.90
C GLU A 433 24.72 -12.96 -11.91
N GLN A 434 25.02 -13.53 -10.75
CA GLN A 434 25.87 -14.73 -10.65
C GLN A 434 25.12 -15.97 -11.13
N LEU A 435 23.89 -16.15 -10.66
CA LEU A 435 23.04 -17.27 -11.09
C LEU A 435 22.52 -17.04 -12.51
N GLY A 436 22.36 -15.79 -12.94
CA GLY A 436 21.67 -15.42 -14.17
C GLY A 436 20.17 -15.63 -14.07
N TYR A 437 19.60 -15.46 -12.87
CA TYR A 437 18.18 -15.61 -12.63
C TYR A 437 17.51 -14.26 -12.41
N VAL A 438 16.30 -14.14 -12.96
CA VAL A 438 15.38 -13.03 -12.65
C VAL A 438 14.18 -13.61 -11.91
N TYR A 439 13.79 -12.94 -10.81
CA TYR A 439 12.70 -13.38 -9.93
C TYR A 439 11.49 -12.49 -10.18
N LEU A 440 10.47 -13.07 -10.81
CA LEU A 440 9.28 -12.41 -11.30
C LEU A 440 8.13 -12.54 -10.29
N PRO A 441 7.72 -11.48 -9.61
CA PRO A 441 6.51 -11.47 -8.80
C PRO A 441 5.28 -11.36 -9.72
N MET A 442 4.68 -12.52 -10.04
CA MET A 442 3.56 -12.59 -10.98
C MET A 442 2.24 -12.17 -10.33
N GLY A 443 1.46 -11.43 -11.07
CA GLY A 443 0.09 -11.10 -10.74
C GLY A 443 -0.88 -12.24 -11.02
N ASN A 444 -2.16 -11.92 -11.00
CA ASN A 444 -3.22 -12.86 -11.26
C ASN A 444 -3.48 -13.00 -12.79
N SER A 445 -4.34 -13.93 -13.16
CA SER A 445 -4.87 -14.09 -14.51
C SER A 445 -6.18 -13.31 -14.63
N THR A 446 -6.46 -12.71 -15.78
CA THR A 446 -7.77 -12.07 -16.00
C THR A 446 -8.89 -13.13 -16.09
N ALA A 447 -10.10 -12.95 -15.62
CA ALA A 447 -10.54 -11.90 -14.71
C ALA A 447 -10.26 -12.29 -13.26
N ASP A 448 -9.96 -11.32 -12.39
CA ASP A 448 -9.40 -11.58 -11.07
C ASP A 448 -10.33 -12.35 -10.13
N TYR A 449 -11.64 -12.10 -10.24
CA TYR A 449 -12.65 -12.68 -9.35
C TYR A 449 -13.40 -13.87 -9.97
N TRP A 450 -12.91 -14.41 -11.12
CA TRP A 450 -13.50 -15.56 -11.80
C TRP A 450 -12.43 -16.51 -12.32
N SER A 451 -12.39 -17.75 -11.82
CA SER A 451 -11.29 -18.71 -12.04
C SER A 451 -11.62 -19.87 -13.00
N SER A 452 -12.91 -20.18 -13.24
CA SER A 452 -13.30 -21.34 -14.05
C SER A 452 -12.87 -21.29 -15.52
N SER A 453 -12.52 -20.12 -16.03
CA SER A 453 -12.05 -19.97 -17.41
C SER A 453 -10.52 -20.06 -17.56
N ARG A 454 -9.77 -20.22 -16.47
CA ARG A 454 -8.31 -20.28 -16.47
C ARG A 454 -7.81 -21.67 -16.80
N THR A 455 -6.71 -21.74 -17.52
CA THR A 455 -6.00 -23.00 -17.80
C THR A 455 -5.21 -23.48 -16.58
N PRO A 456 -4.80 -24.77 -16.55
CA PRO A 456 -3.89 -25.26 -15.50
C PRO A 456 -2.56 -24.50 -15.41
N GLN A 457 -2.01 -24.04 -16.55
CA GLN A 457 -0.77 -23.28 -16.60
C GLN A 457 -0.96 -21.86 -16.03
N GLU A 458 -2.05 -21.17 -16.39
CA GLU A 458 -2.39 -19.89 -15.77
C GLU A 458 -2.53 -20.04 -14.25
N ASN A 459 -3.27 -21.04 -13.78
CA ASN A 459 -3.42 -21.30 -12.35
C ASN A 459 -2.11 -21.68 -11.64
N ARG A 460 -1.14 -22.27 -12.35
CA ARG A 460 0.17 -22.64 -11.81
C ARG A 460 1.04 -21.40 -11.53
N TYR A 461 1.02 -20.44 -12.44
CA TYR A 461 1.93 -19.29 -12.40
C TYR A 461 1.27 -18.00 -11.88
N ALA A 462 -0.06 -17.96 -11.78
CA ALA A 462 -0.75 -16.85 -11.14
C ALA A 462 -0.36 -16.73 -9.68
N THR A 463 -0.21 -15.50 -9.19
CA THR A 463 0.10 -15.14 -7.80
C THR A 463 1.29 -15.96 -7.26
N SER A 464 2.35 -16.02 -8.08
CA SER A 464 3.54 -16.85 -7.85
C SER A 464 4.83 -16.05 -8.02
N LEU A 465 5.85 -16.37 -7.24
CA LEU A 465 7.22 -15.99 -7.56
C LEU A 465 7.80 -17.01 -8.55
N VAL A 466 8.22 -16.53 -9.72
CA VAL A 466 8.82 -17.39 -10.75
C VAL A 466 10.27 -16.98 -10.98
N ALA A 467 11.21 -17.90 -10.89
CA ALA A 467 12.59 -17.66 -11.32
C ALA A 467 12.74 -18.12 -12.77
N LEU A 468 13.18 -17.20 -13.64
CA LEU A 468 13.58 -17.51 -15.00
C LEU A 468 15.10 -17.50 -15.13
N ASP A 469 15.64 -18.43 -15.90
CA ASP A 469 17.00 -18.31 -16.44
C ASP A 469 17.01 -17.24 -17.53
N VAL A 470 17.76 -16.16 -17.32
CA VAL A 470 17.79 -15.00 -18.20
C VAL A 470 18.39 -15.27 -19.57
N THR A 471 19.20 -16.32 -19.70
CA THR A 471 19.82 -16.71 -20.97
C THR A 471 18.82 -17.39 -21.90
N THR A 472 17.91 -18.18 -21.32
CA THR A 472 16.98 -19.03 -22.07
C THR A 472 15.52 -18.55 -22.00
N GLY A 473 15.16 -17.68 -21.07
CA GLY A 473 13.77 -17.28 -20.79
C GLY A 473 12.91 -18.38 -20.19
N LYS A 474 13.51 -19.50 -19.74
CA LYS A 474 12.76 -20.64 -19.23
C LYS A 474 12.63 -20.60 -17.70
N PRO A 475 11.46 -21.00 -17.15
CA PRO A 475 11.28 -21.09 -15.71
C PRO A 475 12.17 -22.19 -15.11
N VAL A 476 12.91 -21.84 -14.05
CA VAL A 476 13.74 -22.75 -13.26
C VAL A 476 12.92 -23.36 -12.13
N TRP A 477 12.16 -22.51 -11.44
CA TRP A 477 11.24 -22.90 -10.38
C TRP A 477 10.14 -21.84 -10.20
N ASN A 478 9.04 -22.22 -9.55
CA ASN A 478 8.03 -21.31 -9.09
C ASN A 478 7.59 -21.64 -7.67
N PHE A 479 7.17 -20.62 -6.92
CA PHE A 479 6.55 -20.73 -5.61
C PHE A 479 5.26 -19.94 -5.60
N GLN A 480 4.12 -20.61 -5.40
CA GLN A 480 2.80 -19.99 -5.42
C GLN A 480 2.40 -19.53 -4.01
N THR A 481 1.94 -18.31 -3.88
CA THR A 481 1.51 -17.73 -2.59
C THR A 481 0.00 -17.79 -2.38
N THR A 482 -0.78 -17.96 -3.45
CA THR A 482 -2.23 -18.20 -3.39
C THR A 482 -2.65 -19.16 -4.48
N HIS A 483 -3.25 -20.28 -4.09
CA HIS A 483 -3.83 -21.25 -5.04
C HIS A 483 -5.19 -20.74 -5.53
N ILE A 484 -5.40 -20.79 -6.86
CA ILE A 484 -6.67 -20.39 -7.51
C ILE A 484 -7.16 -19.03 -6.96
N ASP A 485 -6.35 -18.00 -7.15
CA ASP A 485 -6.62 -16.66 -6.65
C ASP A 485 -7.93 -16.09 -7.23
N ALA A 486 -8.82 -15.63 -6.37
CA ALA A 486 -10.07 -14.96 -6.68
C ALA A 486 -10.31 -13.75 -5.76
N TRP A 487 -9.22 -13.16 -5.28
CA TRP A 487 -9.19 -12.04 -4.34
C TRP A 487 -8.28 -10.91 -4.83
N ASP A 488 -7.68 -11.05 -6.02
CA ASP A 488 -6.69 -10.11 -6.52
C ASP A 488 -5.46 -9.97 -5.57
N TYR A 489 -4.96 -11.12 -5.10
CA TYR A 489 -3.81 -11.18 -4.18
C TYR A 489 -2.46 -11.25 -4.91
N ASP A 490 -2.36 -10.62 -6.04
CA ASP A 490 -1.13 -10.41 -6.83
C ASP A 490 0.13 -10.32 -5.98
N LEU A 491 1.26 -10.73 -6.50
CA LEU A 491 2.53 -10.34 -5.93
C LEU A 491 2.89 -8.91 -6.35
N GLY A 492 2.47 -7.94 -5.53
CA GLY A 492 2.71 -6.52 -5.76
C GLY A 492 4.09 -6.01 -5.33
N SER A 493 4.88 -6.82 -4.61
CA SER A 493 6.13 -6.41 -3.99
C SER A 493 7.35 -6.90 -4.76
N GLN A 494 8.38 -6.04 -4.91
CA GLN A 494 9.69 -6.49 -5.38
C GLN A 494 10.28 -7.49 -4.38
N PRO A 495 10.70 -8.69 -4.79
CA PRO A 495 11.43 -9.61 -3.92
C PRO A 495 12.77 -9.00 -3.49
N SER A 496 13.26 -9.35 -2.29
CA SER A 496 14.59 -8.90 -1.83
C SER A 496 15.54 -10.08 -1.75
N LEU A 497 16.68 -10.01 -2.44
CA LEU A 497 17.74 -11.03 -2.34
C LEU A 497 18.56 -10.77 -1.08
N ILE A 498 18.72 -11.80 -0.27
CA ILE A 498 19.38 -11.74 1.03
C ILE A 498 20.28 -12.95 1.24
N ASP A 499 21.18 -12.85 2.21
CA ASP A 499 21.88 -13.97 2.79
C ASP A 499 21.20 -14.34 4.11
N PHE A 500 20.45 -15.45 4.10
CA PHE A 500 19.64 -15.87 5.23
C PHE A 500 20.45 -16.75 6.18
N PRO A 501 20.59 -16.40 7.49
CA PRO A 501 21.33 -17.20 8.46
C PRO A 501 20.52 -18.45 8.84
N LYS A 502 21.02 -19.64 8.49
CA LYS A 502 20.40 -20.91 8.80
C LYS A 502 21.47 -21.93 9.21
N ASP A 503 21.28 -22.56 10.38
CA ASP A 503 22.15 -23.63 10.91
C ASP A 503 23.65 -23.26 10.91
N GLY A 504 23.94 -21.97 11.23
CA GLY A 504 25.30 -21.45 11.32
C GLY A 504 25.96 -21.07 9.99
N VAL A 505 25.26 -21.19 8.87
CA VAL A 505 25.71 -20.76 7.53
C VAL A 505 24.75 -19.73 6.92
N ASN A 506 25.26 -18.88 6.04
CA ASN A 506 24.43 -17.99 5.23
C ASN A 506 23.98 -18.70 3.95
N VAL A 507 22.67 -18.81 3.75
CA VAL A 507 22.07 -19.42 2.56
C VAL A 507 21.59 -18.30 1.63
N PRO A 508 21.99 -18.31 0.35
CA PRO A 508 21.44 -17.39 -0.65
C PRO A 508 19.91 -17.55 -0.75
N ALA A 509 19.19 -16.50 -0.38
CA ALA A 509 17.75 -16.55 -0.25
C ALA A 509 17.04 -15.38 -0.96
N VAL A 510 15.74 -15.56 -1.21
CA VAL A 510 14.82 -14.51 -1.59
C VAL A 510 13.78 -14.35 -0.49
N LEU A 511 13.63 -13.12 0.00
CA LEU A 511 12.57 -12.69 0.90
C LEU A 511 11.41 -12.18 0.04
N LEU A 512 10.24 -12.80 0.18
CA LEU A 512 9.06 -12.53 -0.62
C LEU A 512 7.91 -12.03 0.26
N PRO A 513 7.58 -10.74 0.24
CA PRO A 513 6.35 -10.22 0.81
C PRO A 513 5.15 -10.48 -0.11
N SER A 514 3.96 -10.61 0.46
CA SER A 514 2.73 -10.85 -0.29
C SER A 514 1.57 -9.94 0.14
N LYS A 515 0.57 -9.76 -0.72
CA LYS A 515 -0.66 -9.00 -0.42
C LYS A 515 -1.44 -9.62 0.74
N GLN A 516 -1.38 -10.94 0.93
CA GLN A 516 -1.99 -11.61 2.11
C GLN A 516 -1.32 -11.23 3.42
N GLY A 517 -0.14 -10.61 3.36
CA GLY A 517 0.64 -10.21 4.53
C GLY A 517 1.63 -11.27 5.00
N GLU A 518 1.79 -12.36 4.28
CA GLU A 518 2.80 -13.38 4.57
C GLU A 518 4.18 -12.95 4.05
N LEU A 519 5.24 -13.24 4.82
CA LEU A 519 6.62 -13.12 4.39
C LEU A 519 7.22 -14.52 4.26
N TYR A 520 7.67 -14.89 3.05
CA TYR A 520 8.31 -16.17 2.79
C TYR A 520 9.81 -15.98 2.59
N VAL A 521 10.61 -16.95 3.06
CA VAL A 521 12.06 -17.01 2.82
C VAL A 521 12.37 -18.29 2.07
N LEU A 522 12.81 -18.14 0.81
CA LEU A 522 13.07 -19.26 -0.10
C LEU A 522 14.53 -19.30 -0.48
N ASP A 523 15.11 -20.51 -0.65
CA ASP A 523 16.41 -20.67 -1.31
C ASP A 523 16.29 -20.15 -2.75
N ARG A 524 16.99 -19.07 -3.10
CA ARG A 524 16.87 -18.41 -4.40
C ARG A 524 17.33 -19.24 -5.59
N ARG A 525 18.08 -20.34 -5.34
CA ARG A 525 18.53 -21.28 -6.36
C ARG A 525 17.47 -22.31 -6.75
N THR A 526 16.59 -22.66 -5.80
CA THR A 526 15.70 -23.83 -5.93
C THR A 526 14.22 -23.54 -5.67
N GLY A 527 13.89 -22.35 -5.14
CA GLY A 527 12.54 -21.98 -4.71
C GLY A 527 12.04 -22.71 -3.46
N LYS A 528 12.85 -23.54 -2.82
CA LYS A 528 12.44 -24.29 -1.63
C LYS A 528 12.40 -23.38 -0.40
N PRO A 529 11.32 -23.43 0.41
CA PRO A 529 11.25 -22.69 1.65
C PRO A 529 12.39 -23.02 2.62
N LEU A 530 13.10 -22.01 3.10
CA LEU A 530 14.14 -22.14 4.13
C LEU A 530 13.55 -22.19 5.53
N VAL A 531 12.40 -21.53 5.72
CA VAL A 531 11.54 -21.67 6.90
C VAL A 531 10.24 -22.31 6.43
N GLY A 532 9.60 -23.10 7.28
CA GLY A 532 8.44 -23.91 6.91
C GLY A 532 7.29 -23.09 6.31
N VAL A 533 6.56 -23.72 5.41
CA VAL A 533 5.29 -23.26 4.87
C VAL A 533 4.26 -24.34 5.12
N GLU A 534 3.12 -23.96 5.68
CA GLU A 534 2.06 -24.89 6.06
C GLU A 534 0.83 -24.71 5.17
N GLU A 535 0.39 -25.81 4.55
CA GLU A 535 -0.88 -25.87 3.84
C GLU A 535 -2.03 -25.96 4.84
N ARG A 536 -2.78 -24.85 5.03
CA ARG A 536 -3.92 -24.81 5.96
C ARG A 536 -5.22 -24.83 5.21
N ALA A 537 -6.20 -25.54 5.78
CA ALA A 537 -7.56 -25.55 5.26
C ALA A 537 -8.18 -24.15 5.26
N VAL A 538 -8.86 -23.79 4.17
CA VAL A 538 -9.49 -22.47 3.97
C VAL A 538 -10.98 -22.62 3.62
N PRO A 539 -11.79 -21.56 3.77
CA PRO A 539 -13.21 -21.62 3.49
C PRO A 539 -13.51 -21.98 2.03
N GLY A 540 -14.36 -22.97 1.83
CA GLY A 540 -14.95 -23.31 0.53
C GLY A 540 -16.27 -22.58 0.29
N GLY A 541 -16.80 -22.67 -0.94
CA GLY A 541 -18.08 -22.10 -1.37
C GLY A 541 -17.94 -20.97 -2.39
N GLY A 542 -18.79 -19.95 -2.32
CA GLY A 542 -18.87 -18.88 -3.32
C GLY A 542 -19.55 -19.33 -4.61
N VAL A 543 -19.39 -18.54 -5.67
CA VAL A 543 -20.00 -18.79 -6.98
C VAL A 543 -19.31 -19.90 -7.79
N GLU A 544 -18.11 -20.32 -7.38
CA GLU A 544 -17.31 -21.37 -8.05
C GLU A 544 -16.80 -22.41 -7.02
N PRO A 545 -17.68 -23.09 -6.25
CA PRO A 545 -17.24 -23.95 -5.17
C PRO A 545 -16.32 -25.10 -5.62
N GLN A 546 -16.47 -25.57 -6.85
CA GLN A 546 -15.64 -26.63 -7.44
C GLN A 546 -14.21 -26.18 -7.79
N MET A 547 -14.00 -24.88 -7.96
CA MET A 547 -12.70 -24.29 -8.29
C MET A 547 -11.90 -23.88 -7.06
N ARG A 548 -12.53 -23.80 -5.89
CA ARG A 548 -11.83 -23.33 -4.68
C ARG A 548 -10.76 -24.32 -4.21
N ALA A 549 -9.54 -23.80 -4.00
CA ALA A 549 -8.51 -24.57 -3.34
C ALA A 549 -8.96 -24.98 -1.93
N LYS A 550 -8.63 -26.21 -1.53
CA LYS A 550 -8.99 -26.71 -0.18
C LYS A 550 -8.06 -26.19 0.90
N THR A 551 -6.82 -25.88 0.52
CA THR A 551 -5.78 -25.34 1.38
C THR A 551 -5.11 -24.15 0.71
N GLN A 552 -4.42 -23.36 1.51
CA GLN A 552 -3.56 -22.25 1.04
C GLN A 552 -2.24 -22.27 1.82
N PRO A 553 -1.15 -21.80 1.23
CA PRO A 553 0.16 -21.77 1.89
C PRO A 553 0.25 -20.63 2.90
N PHE A 554 0.59 -20.94 4.15
CA PHE A 554 0.83 -19.97 5.21
C PHE A 554 2.30 -20.04 5.63
N SER A 555 2.93 -18.88 5.75
CA SER A 555 4.31 -18.80 6.22
C SER A 555 4.42 -19.12 7.71
N LEU A 556 5.40 -19.94 8.07
CA LEU A 556 5.82 -20.13 9.46
C LEU A 556 6.95 -19.16 9.86
N TYR A 557 7.39 -18.31 8.94
CA TYR A 557 8.43 -17.32 9.19
C TYR A 557 7.84 -16.05 9.83
N HIS A 558 6.95 -15.34 9.11
CA HIS A 558 6.32 -14.13 9.60
C HIS A 558 5.03 -13.80 8.85
N THR A 559 4.10 -13.16 9.55
CA THR A 559 2.91 -12.56 8.95
C THR A 559 2.68 -11.13 9.45
N LEU A 560 2.35 -10.23 8.53
CA LEU A 560 1.93 -8.86 8.81
C LEU A 560 0.44 -8.80 9.17
N ARG A 561 -0.30 -9.87 8.87
CA ARG A 561 -1.74 -9.97 9.14
C ARG A 561 -2.08 -9.73 10.59
N LYS A 562 -3.24 -9.10 10.81
CA LYS A 562 -3.90 -9.01 12.11
C LYS A 562 -4.91 -10.16 12.26
N PRO A 563 -5.41 -10.43 13.48
CA PRO A 563 -6.46 -11.43 13.69
C PRO A 563 -7.70 -11.16 12.83
N ASP A 564 -8.44 -12.23 12.52
CA ASP A 564 -9.69 -12.15 11.78
C ASP A 564 -10.69 -11.19 12.43
N LEU A 565 -11.44 -10.48 11.59
CA LEU A 565 -12.43 -9.50 12.04
C LEU A 565 -13.60 -10.15 12.78
N THR A 566 -14.10 -9.45 13.77
CA THR A 566 -15.33 -9.75 14.46
C THR A 566 -16.30 -8.57 14.37
N GLU A 567 -17.57 -8.76 14.70
CA GLU A 567 -18.53 -7.64 14.76
C GLU A 567 -18.07 -6.52 15.70
N ARG A 568 -17.30 -6.85 16.76
CA ARG A 568 -16.80 -5.87 17.74
C ARG A 568 -15.78 -4.90 17.14
N ASP A 569 -15.13 -5.28 16.04
CA ASP A 569 -14.14 -4.47 15.31
C ASP A 569 -14.80 -3.45 14.38
N MET A 570 -16.11 -3.57 14.19
CA MET A 570 -16.86 -2.61 13.35
C MET A 570 -16.92 -1.24 14.01
N TRP A 571 -16.65 -0.21 13.21
CA TRP A 571 -16.36 1.12 13.69
C TRP A 571 -17.11 2.22 12.92
N GLY A 572 -16.98 3.42 13.37
CA GLY A 572 -17.48 4.69 12.87
C GLY A 572 -17.32 5.74 13.98
N MET A 573 -17.52 7.02 13.69
CA MET A 573 -17.38 8.06 14.73
C MET A 573 -18.60 8.15 15.65
N THR A 574 -19.75 7.62 15.23
CA THR A 574 -21.01 7.70 15.97
C THR A 574 -21.61 6.31 16.18
N PRO A 575 -22.55 6.14 17.15
CA PRO A 575 -23.26 4.88 17.29
C PRO A 575 -24.06 4.49 16.05
N ILE A 576 -24.44 5.46 15.21
CA ILE A 576 -25.18 5.20 13.96
C ILE A 576 -24.25 4.58 12.93
N ASP A 577 -23.07 5.16 12.70
CA ASP A 577 -22.07 4.64 11.75
C ASP A 577 -21.69 3.21 12.15
N GLN A 578 -21.39 3.02 13.45
CA GLN A 578 -21.03 1.69 13.99
C GLN A 578 -22.15 0.67 13.79
N LEU A 579 -23.40 1.06 14.05
CA LEU A 579 -24.57 0.19 13.86
C LEU A 579 -24.73 -0.24 12.40
N VAL A 580 -24.56 0.69 11.45
CA VAL A 580 -24.61 0.40 10.01
C VAL A 580 -23.51 -0.59 9.63
N CYS A 581 -22.26 -0.35 10.05
CA CYS A 581 -21.13 -1.25 9.77
C CYS A 581 -21.35 -2.64 10.40
N ARG A 582 -21.90 -2.75 11.60
CA ARG A 582 -22.26 -4.04 12.23
C ARG A 582 -23.35 -4.80 11.47
N ILE A 583 -24.37 -4.10 11.00
CA ILE A 583 -25.43 -4.70 10.17
C ILE A 583 -24.82 -5.21 8.85
N GLN A 584 -23.97 -4.41 8.21
CA GLN A 584 -23.27 -4.83 6.97
C GLN A 584 -22.41 -6.06 7.22
N PHE A 585 -21.63 -6.10 8.31
CA PHE A 585 -20.81 -7.25 8.71
C PHE A 585 -21.65 -8.53 8.85
N ARG A 586 -22.78 -8.45 9.56
CA ARG A 586 -23.68 -9.60 9.79
C ARG A 586 -24.40 -10.06 8.52
N LYS A 587 -24.59 -9.18 7.55
CA LYS A 587 -25.19 -9.53 6.26
C LYS A 587 -24.20 -10.12 5.27
N ALA A 588 -22.94 -9.81 5.43
CA ALA A 588 -21.89 -10.30 4.54
C ALA A 588 -21.47 -11.74 4.85
N SER A 589 -20.88 -12.39 3.85
CA SER A 589 -20.11 -13.62 4.05
C SER A 589 -18.73 -13.24 4.57
N TYR A 590 -18.37 -13.79 5.74
CA TYR A 590 -17.02 -13.69 6.28
C TYR A 590 -16.70 -14.90 7.14
N LYS A 591 -15.62 -15.60 6.82
CA LYS A 591 -15.15 -16.83 7.47
C LYS A 591 -13.63 -16.78 7.73
N GLY A 592 -13.07 -15.56 7.81
CA GLY A 592 -11.64 -15.32 7.88
C GLY A 592 -11.03 -15.07 6.51
N ILE A 593 -9.69 -15.12 6.44
CA ILE A 593 -8.97 -14.96 5.18
C ILE A 593 -9.42 -15.98 4.14
N TYR A 594 -9.36 -15.61 2.87
CA TYR A 594 -9.83 -16.43 1.74
C TYR A 594 -11.33 -16.74 1.76
N THR A 595 -12.16 -15.89 2.38
CA THR A 595 -13.62 -15.97 2.23
C THR A 595 -13.98 -15.85 0.73
N PRO A 596 -14.65 -16.86 0.14
CA PRO A 596 -14.94 -16.85 -1.29
C PRO A 596 -15.85 -15.70 -1.71
N PRO A 597 -15.65 -15.11 -2.93
CA PRO A 597 -16.56 -14.12 -3.50
C PRO A 597 -17.98 -14.68 -3.71
N GLU A 598 -18.99 -13.84 -3.43
CA GLU A 598 -20.41 -14.17 -3.49
C GLU A 598 -21.18 -13.19 -4.39
N ALA A 599 -22.31 -13.64 -4.94
CA ALA A 599 -23.16 -12.83 -5.82
C ALA A 599 -24.52 -12.44 -5.20
N ASP A 600 -25.04 -13.20 -4.24
CA ASP A 600 -26.31 -12.96 -3.56
C ASP A 600 -26.15 -12.03 -2.34
N ARG A 601 -24.95 -11.93 -1.81
CA ARG A 601 -24.59 -11.07 -0.71
C ARG A 601 -23.13 -10.61 -0.84
N HIS A 602 -22.77 -9.54 -0.14
CA HIS A 602 -21.37 -9.12 -0.09
C HIS A 602 -20.50 -10.16 0.60
N SER A 603 -19.24 -10.25 0.19
CA SER A 603 -18.17 -10.96 0.90
C SER A 603 -17.17 -9.94 1.44
N ILE A 604 -16.61 -10.23 2.63
CA ILE A 604 -15.53 -9.44 3.20
C ILE A 604 -14.21 -10.13 2.88
N GLU A 605 -13.33 -9.40 2.22
CA GLU A 605 -11.95 -9.77 1.94
C GLU A 605 -11.05 -9.05 2.95
N TYR A 606 -10.30 -9.80 3.76
CA TYR A 606 -9.41 -9.22 4.77
C TYR A 606 -8.15 -10.07 4.98
N PRO A 607 -6.96 -9.46 4.77
CA PRO A 607 -6.75 -8.10 4.23
C PRO A 607 -7.34 -7.94 2.84
N GLY A 608 -7.72 -6.71 2.47
CA GLY A 608 -8.16 -6.40 1.12
C GLY A 608 -6.99 -6.43 0.11
N TYR A 609 -7.25 -6.28 -1.17
CA TYR A 609 -6.24 -6.42 -2.24
C TYR A 609 -5.08 -5.40 -2.18
N ASN A 610 -5.23 -4.27 -1.50
CA ASN A 610 -4.08 -3.40 -1.19
C ASN A 610 -3.09 -4.06 -0.22
N GLY A 611 -3.51 -5.13 0.38
CA GLY A 611 -2.71 -6.14 1.04
C GLY A 611 -2.01 -5.76 2.31
N GLY A 612 -1.31 -6.74 2.85
CA GLY A 612 -0.32 -6.56 3.89
C GLY A 612 0.90 -5.82 3.36
N SER A 613 1.41 -6.19 2.18
CA SER A 613 2.52 -5.49 1.50
C SER A 613 2.17 -5.29 0.03
N ASP A 614 2.57 -4.14 -0.53
CA ASP A 614 2.31 -3.75 -1.90
C ASP A 614 3.62 -3.28 -2.58
N TRP A 615 3.55 -2.54 -3.71
CA TRP A 615 4.68 -2.18 -4.56
C TRP A 615 5.84 -1.47 -3.85
N GLY A 616 5.62 -0.84 -2.70
CA GLY A 616 6.68 -0.31 -1.85
C GLY A 616 7.62 -1.38 -1.29
N SER A 617 7.15 -2.62 -1.14
CA SER A 617 7.92 -3.76 -0.66
C SER A 617 8.51 -3.56 0.75
N VAL A 618 9.55 -4.30 1.08
CA VAL A 618 10.28 -4.21 2.36
C VAL A 618 11.68 -3.65 2.14
N SER A 619 12.29 -3.08 3.19
CA SER A 619 13.71 -2.78 3.22
C SER A 619 14.43 -3.69 4.21
N VAL A 620 15.69 -4.01 3.94
CA VAL A 620 16.49 -4.96 4.73
C VAL A 620 17.81 -4.33 5.12
N ASP A 621 18.08 -4.27 6.41
CA ASP A 621 19.43 -3.97 6.92
C ASP A 621 20.22 -5.28 7.03
N PRO A 622 21.12 -5.58 6.10
CA PRO A 622 21.88 -6.83 6.11
C PRO A 622 22.92 -6.88 7.23
N GLN A 623 23.38 -5.73 7.71
CA GLN A 623 24.40 -5.64 8.77
C GLN A 623 23.79 -5.95 10.14
N ARG A 624 22.58 -5.41 10.42
CA ARG A 624 21.89 -5.65 11.69
C ARG A 624 20.97 -6.87 11.64
N GLY A 625 20.69 -7.39 10.45
CA GLY A 625 19.72 -8.49 10.26
C GLY A 625 18.31 -8.05 10.63
N VAL A 626 17.86 -6.92 10.11
CA VAL A 626 16.51 -6.38 10.36
C VAL A 626 15.77 -6.15 9.04
N ILE A 627 14.53 -6.60 8.99
CA ILE A 627 13.58 -6.30 7.93
C ILE A 627 12.66 -5.18 8.43
N VAL A 628 12.40 -4.19 7.59
CA VAL A 628 11.38 -3.16 7.81
C VAL A 628 10.27 -3.34 6.79
N ALA A 629 9.05 -3.55 7.27
CA ALA A 629 7.86 -3.70 6.45
C ALA A 629 6.79 -2.68 6.88
N ASN A 630 6.34 -1.84 5.95
CA ASN A 630 5.10 -1.12 6.12
C ASN A 630 3.96 -1.93 5.50
N TYR A 631 2.75 -1.79 6.04
CA TYR A 631 1.63 -2.65 5.66
C TYR A 631 0.28 -1.94 5.80
N ASN A 632 -0.70 -2.40 5.03
CA ASN A 632 -2.10 -2.01 5.15
C ASN A 632 -2.87 -2.98 6.05
N ASP A 633 -3.91 -2.47 6.69
CA ASP A 633 -4.78 -3.22 7.59
C ASP A 633 -6.25 -2.81 7.36
N MET A 634 -6.71 -3.03 6.13
CA MET A 634 -8.05 -2.67 5.69
C MET A 634 -8.76 -3.86 5.02
N PRO A 635 -10.06 -4.04 5.25
CA PRO A 635 -10.89 -4.97 4.49
C PRO A 635 -11.45 -4.33 3.23
N ASN A 636 -11.79 -5.15 2.23
CA ASN A 636 -12.69 -4.79 1.15
C ASN A 636 -14.09 -5.39 1.38
N TYR A 637 -15.11 -4.76 0.82
CA TYR A 637 -16.51 -5.19 0.89
C TYR A 637 -17.04 -5.42 -0.52
N ASN A 638 -16.95 -6.67 -0.99
CA ASN A 638 -17.04 -7.06 -2.38
C ASN A 638 -18.40 -7.67 -2.71
N LEU A 639 -18.88 -7.46 -3.94
CA LEU A 639 -20.08 -8.10 -4.46
C LEU A 639 -19.87 -8.48 -5.93
N LEU A 640 -20.01 -9.76 -6.25
CA LEU A 640 -20.12 -10.19 -7.63
C LEU A 640 -21.49 -9.82 -8.17
N VAL A 641 -21.52 -9.17 -9.32
CA VAL A 641 -22.76 -8.69 -9.97
C VAL A 641 -23.06 -9.54 -11.17
N PRO A 642 -24.20 -10.27 -11.21
CA PRO A 642 -24.55 -11.08 -12.37
C PRO A 642 -24.52 -10.29 -13.69
N ARG A 643 -24.02 -10.89 -14.77
CA ARG A 643 -23.80 -10.26 -16.08
C ARG A 643 -25.00 -9.43 -16.55
N ALA A 644 -26.20 -10.02 -16.55
CA ALA A 644 -27.42 -9.33 -16.99
C ALA A 644 -27.75 -8.07 -16.16
N LYS A 645 -27.31 -8.00 -14.91
CA LYS A 645 -27.47 -6.81 -14.06
C LYS A 645 -26.37 -5.78 -14.35
N ALA A 646 -25.13 -6.22 -14.51
CA ALA A 646 -24.02 -5.34 -14.87
C ALA A 646 -24.26 -4.65 -16.22
N ASP A 647 -24.74 -5.39 -17.22
CA ASP A 647 -25.07 -4.86 -18.55
C ASP A 647 -26.18 -3.80 -18.46
N LYS A 648 -27.21 -4.02 -17.63
CA LYS A 648 -28.27 -3.02 -17.38
C LYS A 648 -27.75 -1.76 -16.65
N LEU A 649 -26.69 -1.90 -15.85
CA LEU A 649 -26.02 -0.77 -15.19
C LEU A 649 -25.06 -0.03 -16.13
N GLY A 650 -24.87 -0.53 -17.37
CA GLY A 650 -23.98 0.07 -18.37
C GLY A 650 -22.49 -0.19 -18.08
N TRP A 651 -22.17 -1.22 -17.29
CA TRP A 651 -20.78 -1.59 -17.02
C TRP A 651 -20.20 -2.29 -18.24
N ALA A 652 -19.31 -1.61 -18.94
CA ALA A 652 -18.68 -2.06 -20.16
C ALA A 652 -17.16 -1.87 -20.09
N PRO A 653 -16.36 -2.68 -20.79
CA PRO A 653 -14.93 -2.48 -20.93
C PRO A 653 -14.58 -1.07 -21.41
N ARG A 654 -13.42 -0.56 -21.01
CA ARG A 654 -12.97 0.80 -21.30
C ARG A 654 -13.02 1.17 -22.79
N ASP A 655 -12.64 0.26 -23.66
CA ASP A 655 -12.66 0.45 -25.11
C ASP A 655 -14.07 0.40 -25.75
N GLU A 656 -15.06 -0.03 -24.99
CA GLU A 656 -16.47 -0.09 -25.41
C GLU A 656 -17.35 0.94 -24.69
N ALA A 657 -16.85 1.51 -23.56
CA ALA A 657 -17.60 2.42 -22.71
C ALA A 657 -17.82 3.79 -23.39
N ARG A 658 -19.04 4.33 -23.29
CA ARG A 658 -19.36 5.70 -23.67
C ARG A 658 -19.10 6.64 -22.48
N GLY A 659 -17.92 7.26 -22.43
CA GLY A 659 -17.52 8.19 -21.38
C GLY A 659 -16.39 7.67 -20.49
N ASP A 660 -15.98 8.49 -19.55
CA ASP A 660 -14.91 8.14 -18.61
C ASP A 660 -15.45 7.11 -17.61
N ALA A 661 -15.15 5.83 -17.80
CA ALA A 661 -15.43 4.78 -16.83
C ALA A 661 -14.48 4.92 -15.63
N GLY A 662 -14.59 6.04 -14.91
CA GLY A 662 -13.75 6.39 -13.79
C GLY A 662 -14.32 5.85 -12.49
N GLY A 663 -13.96 4.64 -12.12
CA GLY A 663 -14.10 4.09 -10.78
C GLY A 663 -12.73 3.80 -10.16
N ALA A 664 -12.68 3.54 -8.85
CA ALA A 664 -11.54 2.85 -8.26
C ALA A 664 -11.48 1.44 -8.85
N GLU A 665 -10.29 0.84 -8.94
CA GLU A 665 -10.09 -0.55 -9.33
C GLU A 665 -11.06 -1.47 -8.60
N GLY A 666 -11.76 -2.34 -9.34
CA GLY A 666 -12.81 -3.19 -8.82
C GLY A 666 -14.17 -2.51 -8.59
N ALA A 667 -14.28 -1.19 -8.68
CA ALA A 667 -15.53 -0.47 -8.42
C ALA A 667 -16.45 -0.43 -9.65
N GLY A 668 -17.09 -1.55 -9.99
CA GLY A 668 -17.96 -1.69 -11.15
C GLY A 668 -17.22 -2.19 -12.38
N ASP A 669 -16.15 -2.96 -12.19
CA ASP A 669 -15.39 -3.54 -13.28
C ASP A 669 -16.19 -4.63 -13.98
N PRO A 670 -16.27 -4.57 -15.32
CA PRO A 670 -17.19 -5.37 -16.09
C PRO A 670 -16.84 -6.85 -16.15
N GLN A 671 -15.55 -7.25 -16.11
CA GLN A 671 -15.08 -8.63 -16.34
C GLN A 671 -15.83 -9.28 -17.52
N ALA A 672 -15.90 -8.58 -18.67
CA ALA A 672 -16.65 -9.06 -19.85
C ALA A 672 -16.12 -10.41 -20.32
N GLY A 673 -17.05 -11.29 -20.75
CA GLY A 673 -16.72 -12.69 -21.07
C GLY A 673 -16.77 -13.65 -19.89
N THR A 674 -17.13 -13.16 -18.68
CA THR A 674 -17.41 -14.00 -17.50
C THR A 674 -18.87 -13.82 -17.04
N PRO A 675 -19.42 -14.74 -16.22
CA PRO A 675 -20.80 -14.65 -15.73
C PRO A 675 -21.05 -13.48 -14.79
N TYR A 676 -20.01 -12.89 -14.20
CA TYR A 676 -20.10 -11.84 -13.19
C TYR A 676 -19.17 -10.68 -13.48
N ALA A 677 -19.64 -9.49 -13.21
CA ALA A 677 -18.85 -8.30 -12.95
C ALA A 677 -18.53 -8.21 -11.47
N ILE A 678 -17.64 -7.31 -11.05
CA ILE A 678 -17.27 -7.10 -9.66
C ILE A 678 -17.55 -5.66 -9.21
N ASN A 679 -18.02 -5.51 -7.97
CA ASN A 679 -18.10 -4.22 -7.29
C ASN A 679 -17.37 -4.29 -5.96
N VAL A 680 -16.19 -3.69 -5.91
CA VAL A 680 -15.34 -3.59 -4.72
C VAL A 680 -15.58 -2.24 -4.03
N ASN A 681 -15.91 -2.26 -2.75
CA ASN A 681 -15.80 -1.10 -1.89
C ASN A 681 -14.47 -1.23 -1.12
N ALA A 682 -13.41 -0.71 -1.73
CA ALA A 682 -12.06 -0.76 -1.21
C ALA A 682 -11.95 0.01 0.13
N GLY A 683 -11.40 -0.66 1.15
CA GLY A 683 -11.33 -0.15 2.51
C GLY A 683 -12.67 -0.19 3.25
N TRP A 684 -13.73 -0.69 2.63
CA TRP A 684 -15.08 -0.76 3.20
C TRP A 684 -15.56 0.57 3.80
N ARG A 685 -15.79 1.55 2.93
CA ARG A 685 -16.19 2.92 3.29
C ARG A 685 -17.70 3.08 3.33
N LEU A 686 -18.19 3.81 4.34
CA LEU A 686 -19.57 4.26 4.37
C LEU A 686 -19.82 5.31 3.27
N PRO A 687 -20.93 5.21 2.50
CA PRO A 687 -21.15 6.08 1.32
C PRO A 687 -21.23 7.58 1.66
N PHE A 688 -21.84 7.93 2.78
CA PHE A 688 -22.10 9.32 3.16
C PHE A 688 -20.94 9.92 3.96
N THR A 689 -20.54 9.29 5.06
CA THR A 689 -19.49 9.81 5.95
C THR A 689 -18.08 9.58 5.44
N LYS A 690 -17.89 8.69 4.45
CA LYS A 690 -16.59 8.20 3.94
C LYS A 690 -15.69 7.53 4.98
N LEU A 691 -16.21 7.29 6.19
CA LEU A 691 -15.51 6.60 7.25
C LEU A 691 -15.37 5.11 6.93
N LEU A 692 -14.27 4.52 7.37
CA LEU A 692 -14.01 3.09 7.24
C LEU A 692 -14.80 2.31 8.31
N CYS A 693 -15.35 1.17 7.94
CA CYS A 693 -16.13 0.33 8.85
C CYS A 693 -15.28 -0.46 9.86
N LYS A 694 -13.96 -0.57 9.61
CA LYS A 694 -12.99 -1.13 10.57
C LYS A 694 -12.44 -0.02 11.45
N GLN A 695 -12.15 -0.35 12.71
CA GLN A 695 -11.46 0.57 13.61
C GLN A 695 -10.00 0.81 13.21
N PRO A 696 -9.40 1.96 13.55
CA PRO A 696 -7.95 2.16 13.45
C PRO A 696 -7.17 1.13 14.30
N PRO A 697 -5.89 0.84 13.95
CA PRO A 697 -5.14 1.43 12.85
C PRO A 697 -5.48 0.81 11.49
N TYR A 698 -5.32 1.60 10.41
CA TYR A 698 -5.58 1.18 9.02
C TYR A 698 -4.31 0.79 8.27
N GLY A 699 -3.17 0.97 8.89
CA GLY A 699 -1.86 0.58 8.40
C GLY A 699 -0.79 0.79 9.46
N GLY A 700 0.36 0.20 9.26
CA GLY A 700 1.46 0.24 10.21
C GLY A 700 2.83 0.09 9.56
N ILE A 701 3.86 0.19 10.40
CA ILE A 701 5.24 -0.12 10.07
C ILE A 701 5.82 -1.03 11.15
N ARG A 702 6.56 -2.05 10.74
CA ARG A 702 7.08 -3.10 11.61
C ARG A 702 8.53 -3.39 11.33
N ALA A 703 9.35 -3.53 12.38
CA ALA A 703 10.67 -4.13 12.28
C ALA A 703 10.63 -5.61 12.71
N ILE A 704 11.34 -6.44 11.98
CA ILE A 704 11.33 -7.89 12.12
C ILE A 704 12.79 -8.37 12.16
N ASP A 705 13.12 -9.25 13.10
CA ASP A 705 14.42 -9.91 13.15
C ASP A 705 14.56 -10.89 11.98
N LEU A 706 15.57 -10.69 11.16
CA LEU A 706 15.77 -11.46 9.94
C LEU A 706 15.99 -12.96 10.21
N ALA A 707 16.72 -13.30 11.28
CA ALA A 707 17.06 -14.67 11.56
C ALA A 707 15.88 -15.49 12.09
N SER A 708 15.08 -14.89 12.96
CA SER A 708 13.99 -15.58 13.66
C SER A 708 12.58 -15.28 13.12
N GLY A 709 12.42 -14.25 12.31
CA GLY A 709 11.10 -13.77 11.88
C GLY A 709 10.30 -13.10 13.00
N LYS A 710 10.85 -12.85 14.18
CA LYS A 710 10.12 -12.24 15.30
C LYS A 710 9.97 -10.73 15.12
N THR A 711 8.81 -10.20 15.48
CA THR A 711 8.57 -8.75 15.55
C THR A 711 9.47 -8.14 16.61
N LEU A 712 10.24 -7.12 16.23
CA LEU A 712 11.04 -6.30 17.15
C LEU A 712 10.21 -5.15 17.72
N TRP A 713 9.45 -4.51 16.85
CA TRP A 713 8.42 -3.52 17.20
C TRP A 713 7.41 -3.37 16.05
N ASP A 714 6.21 -2.88 16.39
CA ASP A 714 5.11 -2.62 15.46
C ASP A 714 4.43 -1.31 15.86
N ARG A 715 4.22 -0.39 14.90
CA ARG A 715 3.65 0.94 15.16
C ARG A 715 2.58 1.27 14.11
N PRO A 716 1.48 1.95 14.50
CA PRO A 716 0.62 2.64 13.54
C PRO A 716 1.47 3.59 12.69
N PHE A 717 1.19 3.68 11.39
CA PHE A 717 1.94 4.54 10.49
C PHE A 717 1.02 5.49 9.72
N GLY A 718 1.19 6.79 9.94
CA GLY A 718 0.38 7.84 9.34
C GLY A 718 -0.69 8.41 10.26
N SER A 719 -0.99 9.69 10.05
CA SER A 719 -1.90 10.47 10.89
C SER A 719 -3.19 10.87 10.18
N ALA A 720 -4.18 11.30 10.97
CA ALA A 720 -5.47 11.78 10.48
C ALA A 720 -5.41 13.12 9.71
N ARG A 721 -4.24 13.75 9.53
CA ARG A 721 -4.11 15.06 8.86
C ARG A 721 -4.78 15.12 7.51
N GLY A 722 -4.57 14.08 6.68
CA GLY A 722 -5.14 13.95 5.35
C GLY A 722 -6.56 13.38 5.30
N ASN A 723 -7.06 12.86 6.43
CA ASN A 723 -8.30 12.10 6.48
C ASN A 723 -9.30 12.70 7.49
N GLY A 724 -10.59 12.48 7.24
CA GLY A 724 -11.66 12.90 8.14
C GLY A 724 -13.06 12.59 7.59
N PRO A 725 -14.08 12.79 8.41
CA PRO A 725 -15.46 12.56 7.99
C PRO A 725 -15.85 13.39 6.77
N PHE A 726 -16.73 12.83 5.92
CA PHE A 726 -17.24 13.46 4.71
C PHE A 726 -16.16 13.79 3.66
N GLY A 727 -14.98 13.16 3.75
CA GLY A 727 -13.83 13.45 2.89
C GLY A 727 -13.11 14.77 3.22
N ILE A 728 -13.42 15.39 4.37
CA ILE A 728 -12.78 16.66 4.79
C ILE A 728 -11.49 16.33 5.54
N ARG A 729 -10.38 16.91 5.11
CA ARG A 729 -9.07 16.75 5.78
C ARG A 729 -9.12 17.37 7.19
N SER A 730 -8.84 16.56 8.21
CA SER A 730 -8.95 17.02 9.61
C SER A 730 -7.84 17.98 10.03
N GLY A 731 -6.67 17.89 9.43
CA GLY A 731 -5.46 18.60 9.86
C GLY A 731 -4.86 18.11 11.19
N LEU A 732 -5.49 17.15 11.87
CA LEU A 732 -5.10 16.69 13.20
C LEU A 732 -3.96 15.66 13.14
N PRO A 733 -2.89 15.82 13.96
CA PRO A 733 -1.78 14.88 14.02
C PRO A 733 -2.09 13.66 14.94
N ILE A 734 -3.28 13.08 14.78
CA ILE A 734 -3.70 11.88 15.51
C ILE A 734 -3.21 10.66 14.75
N GLU A 735 -2.39 9.82 15.36
CA GLU A 735 -1.90 8.59 14.75
C GLU A 735 -3.03 7.55 14.67
N ILE A 736 -3.58 7.39 13.48
CA ILE A 736 -4.64 6.41 13.20
C ILE A 736 -4.13 5.23 12.39
N GLY A 737 -2.86 5.25 11.98
CA GLY A 737 -2.36 4.39 10.91
C GLY A 737 -3.15 4.62 9.63
N THR A 738 -2.53 5.03 8.55
CA THR A 738 -3.25 5.24 7.29
C THR A 738 -2.87 4.19 6.27
N PRO A 739 -3.67 4.01 5.21
CA PRO A 739 -3.22 3.24 4.06
C PRO A 739 -1.88 3.77 3.55
N ASN A 740 -1.01 2.86 3.13
CA ASN A 740 0.34 3.19 2.70
C ASN A 740 0.87 2.10 1.76
N ASN A 741 1.25 2.47 0.52
CA ASN A 741 1.72 1.53 -0.50
C ASN A 741 3.18 1.78 -0.91
N GLY A 742 3.69 3.00 -0.78
CA GLY A 742 5.11 3.32 -0.97
C GLY A 742 6.00 2.63 0.07
N GLY A 743 7.29 2.54 -0.20
CA GLY A 743 8.22 1.83 0.66
C GLY A 743 9.18 2.72 1.44
N SER A 744 10.06 2.07 2.18
CA SER A 744 11.09 2.68 3.00
C SER A 744 12.49 2.49 2.41
N VAL A 745 13.44 3.25 2.92
CA VAL A 745 14.88 3.00 2.82
C VAL A 745 15.49 2.93 4.21
N VAL A 746 16.38 1.98 4.42
CA VAL A 746 17.15 1.81 5.66
C VAL A 746 18.59 2.19 5.42
N THR A 747 19.23 2.87 6.40
CA THR A 747 20.62 3.28 6.30
C THR A 747 21.52 2.58 7.33
N ALA A 748 22.81 2.49 7.04
CA ALA A 748 23.81 1.95 7.96
C ALA A 748 23.91 2.73 9.27
N SER A 749 23.41 3.98 9.32
CA SER A 749 23.29 4.76 10.56
C SER A 749 22.15 4.30 11.47
N GLY A 750 21.30 3.36 11.02
CA GLY A 750 20.14 2.86 11.75
C GLY A 750 18.91 3.77 11.69
N LEU A 751 18.75 4.48 10.58
CA LEU A 751 17.55 5.27 10.27
C LEU A 751 16.71 4.58 9.21
N ILE A 752 15.41 4.74 9.32
CA ILE A 752 14.41 4.40 8.29
C ILE A 752 13.85 5.71 7.75
N PHE A 753 13.92 5.93 6.44
CA PHE A 753 13.21 7.03 5.79
C PHE A 753 12.02 6.49 5.01
N ILE A 754 10.85 7.09 5.24
CA ILE A 754 9.58 6.67 4.61
C ILE A 754 8.59 7.84 4.56
N ALA A 755 7.79 7.90 3.51
CA ALA A 755 6.66 8.83 3.42
C ALA A 755 5.31 8.11 3.28
N ALA A 756 5.07 7.33 2.28
CA ALA A 756 3.98 6.38 2.01
C ALA A 756 2.57 6.62 2.60
N ALA A 757 2.45 7.26 3.77
CA ALA A 757 1.19 7.55 4.44
C ALA A 757 0.39 8.67 3.74
N THR A 758 -0.91 8.76 4.03
CA THR A 758 -1.80 9.74 3.39
C THR A 758 -1.79 11.13 4.02
N ASP A 759 -0.78 11.45 4.84
CA ASP A 759 -0.68 12.71 5.59
C ASP A 759 0.37 13.70 5.05
N ASP A 760 0.93 13.42 3.87
CA ASP A 760 1.88 14.25 3.14
C ASP A 760 3.18 14.54 3.95
N LEU A 761 3.63 13.59 4.79
CA LEU A 761 4.86 13.73 5.57
C LEU A 761 5.90 12.70 5.14
N ILE A 762 7.16 13.14 4.97
CA ILE A 762 8.32 12.25 4.99
C ILE A 762 8.89 12.20 6.41
N ARG A 763 9.30 11.01 6.85
CA ARG A 763 9.77 10.76 8.22
C ARG A 763 11.13 10.09 8.26
N ALA A 764 11.90 10.38 9.31
CA ALA A 764 13.02 9.58 9.77
C ALA A 764 12.62 8.86 11.07
N ILE A 765 12.74 7.54 11.07
CA ILE A 765 12.35 6.67 12.18
C ILE A 765 13.60 5.91 12.64
N ASP A 766 13.75 5.80 13.95
CA ASP A 766 14.82 4.99 14.57
C ASP A 766 14.55 3.50 14.35
N LEU A 767 15.48 2.81 13.69
CA LEU A 767 15.37 1.40 13.35
C LEU A 767 15.21 0.50 14.58
N SER A 768 15.83 0.87 15.71
CA SER A 768 15.82 0.02 16.91
C SER A 768 14.56 0.15 17.74
N THR A 769 13.89 1.31 17.71
CA THR A 769 12.76 1.63 18.60
C THR A 769 11.45 1.91 17.88
N GLY A 770 11.49 2.15 16.57
CA GLY A 770 10.32 2.61 15.81
C GLY A 770 9.90 4.05 16.16
N LYS A 771 10.74 4.82 16.90
CA LYS A 771 10.42 6.19 17.27
C LYS A 771 10.70 7.15 16.12
N GLU A 772 9.77 8.03 15.80
CA GLU A 772 9.98 9.14 14.88
C GLU A 772 10.99 10.12 15.48
N LEU A 773 12.05 10.43 14.73
CA LEU A 773 13.11 11.36 15.11
C LEU A 773 13.02 12.70 14.37
N TRP A 774 12.44 12.71 13.18
CA TRP A 774 12.26 13.88 12.34
C TRP A 774 11.15 13.65 11.32
N HIS A 775 10.50 14.73 10.92
CA HIS A 775 9.62 14.74 9.75
C HIS A 775 9.64 16.09 9.03
N ALA A 776 9.23 16.07 7.77
CA ALA A 776 8.98 17.27 6.99
C ALA A 776 7.69 17.12 6.16
N LYS A 777 6.99 18.25 5.97
CA LYS A 777 5.82 18.28 5.11
C LYS A 777 6.25 18.33 3.65
N LEU A 778 5.71 17.45 2.85
CA LEU A 778 5.85 17.43 1.40
C LEU A 778 4.81 18.34 0.73
N PRO A 779 5.09 18.86 -0.49
CA PRO A 779 4.13 19.68 -1.24
C PRO A 779 2.93 18.87 -1.76
N ALA A 780 3.06 17.55 -1.86
CA ALA A 780 2.02 16.61 -2.28
C ALA A 780 2.21 15.27 -1.58
N GLY A 781 1.40 14.25 -1.89
CA GLY A 781 1.53 12.94 -1.30
C GLY A 781 2.87 12.26 -1.62
N GLY A 782 3.53 11.71 -0.60
CA GLY A 782 4.84 11.05 -0.71
C GLY A 782 4.72 9.54 -0.91
N GLN A 783 4.03 9.08 -1.94
CA GLN A 783 3.82 7.63 -2.15
C GLN A 783 4.99 6.92 -2.82
N ALA A 784 5.95 7.65 -3.44
CA ALA A 784 7.16 7.07 -4.00
C ALA A 784 8.09 6.52 -2.91
N ASN A 785 8.96 5.57 -3.27
CA ASN A 785 10.04 5.16 -2.38
C ASN A 785 11.11 6.24 -2.31
N PRO A 786 11.57 6.65 -1.12
CA PRO A 786 12.71 7.54 -1.01
C PRO A 786 14.02 6.82 -1.36
N MET A 787 15.06 7.58 -1.68
CA MET A 787 16.42 7.09 -1.83
C MET A 787 17.43 7.95 -1.06
N VAL A 788 18.58 7.36 -0.77
CA VAL A 788 19.70 8.05 -0.09
C VAL A 788 20.96 7.87 -0.89
N TYR A 789 21.65 8.98 -1.23
CA TYR A 789 22.91 8.96 -1.95
C TYR A 789 23.91 9.99 -1.37
N ALA A 790 25.18 9.87 -1.74
CA ALA A 790 26.17 10.91 -1.44
C ALA A 790 26.74 11.50 -2.74
N TYR A 791 27.08 12.78 -2.69
CA TYR A 791 27.80 13.47 -3.77
C TYR A 791 28.69 14.57 -3.18
N ASN A 792 29.95 14.59 -3.60
CA ASN A 792 30.96 15.53 -3.07
C ASN A 792 31.03 15.56 -1.54
N GLY A 793 30.97 14.38 -0.90
CA GLY A 793 31.05 14.23 0.56
C GLY A 793 29.80 14.67 1.32
N ARG A 794 28.72 14.95 0.66
CA ARG A 794 27.42 15.33 1.26
C ARG A 794 26.36 14.27 0.97
N GLU A 795 25.67 13.84 2.01
CA GLU A 795 24.56 12.87 1.92
C GLU A 795 23.23 13.58 1.70
N TYR A 796 22.41 13.02 0.83
CA TYR A 796 21.08 13.53 0.44
C TYR A 796 20.03 12.44 0.59
N LEU A 797 18.89 12.81 1.17
CA LEU A 797 17.64 12.06 1.14
C LEU A 797 16.74 12.68 0.07
N VAL A 798 16.26 11.88 -0.89
CA VAL A 798 15.44 12.38 -2.00
C VAL A 798 14.15 11.57 -2.13
N ILE A 799 13.05 12.26 -2.47
CA ILE A 799 11.74 11.64 -2.72
C ILE A 799 10.98 12.42 -3.80
N MET A 800 10.18 11.68 -4.59
CA MET A 800 9.14 12.25 -5.46
C MET A 800 7.86 12.47 -4.64
N ALA A 801 7.38 13.71 -4.56
CA ALA A 801 6.10 14.07 -4.00
C ALA A 801 5.08 14.24 -5.15
N GLY A 802 4.60 13.11 -5.67
CA GLY A 802 3.72 13.03 -6.83
C GLY A 802 2.25 12.82 -6.49
N GLY A 803 1.97 12.38 -5.27
CA GLY A 803 0.64 11.96 -4.86
C GLY A 803 0.23 10.60 -5.43
N HIS A 804 -0.95 10.14 -5.04
CA HIS A 804 -1.53 8.90 -5.54
C HIS A 804 -3.05 9.04 -5.63
N HIS A 805 -3.61 8.74 -6.80
CA HIS A 805 -5.03 8.91 -7.09
C HIS A 805 -5.92 8.01 -6.20
N PHE A 806 -5.55 6.73 -6.02
CA PHE A 806 -6.30 5.77 -5.21
C PHE A 806 -6.22 6.07 -3.70
N MET A 807 -5.08 6.56 -3.21
CA MET A 807 -4.90 6.99 -1.82
C MET A 807 -5.50 8.38 -1.55
N GLU A 808 -6.05 9.03 -2.57
CA GLU A 808 -6.68 10.36 -2.49
C GLU A 808 -5.75 11.43 -1.88
N THR A 809 -4.42 11.28 -2.06
CA THR A 809 -3.45 12.28 -1.64
C THR A 809 -3.32 13.39 -2.68
N PRO A 810 -2.88 14.61 -2.31
CA PRO A 810 -2.67 15.68 -3.28
C PRO A 810 -1.70 15.26 -4.37
N ALA A 811 -2.07 15.49 -5.62
CA ALA A 811 -1.21 15.32 -6.77
C ALA A 811 -0.12 16.42 -6.79
N GLY A 812 1.07 16.07 -7.27
CA GLY A 812 2.21 16.95 -7.36
C GLY A 812 3.22 16.49 -8.42
N ASP A 813 4.25 17.31 -8.60
CA ASP A 813 5.31 17.11 -9.58
C ASP A 813 6.71 17.39 -9.00
N ALA A 814 6.82 17.43 -7.66
CA ALA A 814 8.02 17.89 -6.99
C ALA A 814 8.95 16.72 -6.60
N VAL A 815 10.21 16.81 -7.01
CA VAL A 815 11.31 16.01 -6.47
C VAL A 815 11.99 16.84 -5.37
N VAL A 816 11.99 16.33 -4.14
CA VAL A 816 12.46 17.07 -2.96
C VAL A 816 13.69 16.39 -2.39
N ALA A 817 14.76 17.16 -2.18
CA ALA A 817 15.97 16.69 -1.53
C ALA A 817 16.17 17.35 -0.17
N TYR A 818 16.59 16.54 0.80
CA TYR A 818 16.97 16.98 2.14
C TYR A 818 18.44 16.63 2.41
N ALA A 819 19.14 17.49 3.13
CA ALA A 819 20.52 17.26 3.56
C ALA A 819 20.81 18.01 4.86
N LEU A 820 21.91 17.67 5.52
CA LEU A 820 22.40 18.46 6.65
C LEU A 820 22.84 19.85 6.18
N PRO A 821 22.67 20.90 7.02
CA PRO A 821 23.21 22.22 6.72
C PRO A 821 24.71 22.14 6.43
N GLN A 822 25.18 22.87 5.43
CA GLN A 822 26.61 23.02 5.23
C GLN A 822 27.17 23.82 6.42
N GLN A 823 28.19 23.31 7.05
CA GLN A 823 28.96 24.13 8.01
C GLN A 823 29.58 25.28 7.20
N ALA A 824 29.41 26.49 7.68
CA ALA A 824 30.12 27.60 7.09
C ALA A 824 31.62 27.30 7.13
N PRO A 825 32.37 27.56 6.03
CA PRO A 825 33.80 27.29 5.96
C PRO A 825 34.57 28.03 7.04
#